data_7b559f2d033a3cc7320499f4ae526c7e
#
_entry.id   7b559f2d033a3cc7320499f4ae526c7e
#
_cell.length_a   1.000
_cell.length_b   1.000
_cell.length_c   1.000
_cell.angle_alpha   90.00
_cell.angle_beta   90.00
_cell.angle_gamma   90.00
#
_symmetry.space_group_name_H-M   'P 1'
#
loop_
_entity.id
_entity.type
_entity.pdbx_description
1 polymer ?
#
loop_
_entity_poly.entity_id
_entity_poly.type
_entity_poly.pdbx_seq_one_letter_code
_entity_poly.pdbx_strand_id
1 'polypeptide(L)'
;MKKAIITKRIVSIFLSSITAFMLPSQAFATNLSDKNIKYSSFDDIQGNGEKAANIVMELEEERTENTKLFLLDDGSKMLAEYTEPIHYKNDNNEWAEYNNTLVAENALYSADYDTDYTNKSSNLNIKLSKKAKPQNMINISDDEYSISWGYENTNKSNIIIDNNDVDLNENDKFTSVENIASQVTYENVYKNVDLQYFVTTTGVKENIILKNSDVQNEFYISYKTKKLTAKQTDDYTITLYNKDNTPVYMINAPYMVDEKGEASSQLKLEILSQNGVNLNIKLTADYDYVHSSNRSYPITIDPELTNKFSSELYLNEVYGNSTLNHGPYYISNDHYIVAKLLKLPELDEGEKIISAKYNFEIKNGSSLFANETNSPIIINAHKLNGIENGVVSYESDILDYDSLSYNDNSKFTFDLTKLTKEWYDNGDKVDGFVIEGLDTAESRIANLKESTRTSATPSITIIYKDYSGTESNLSYHTVSAGYNAQAKVSDYLGNLVVSQKLYEGTGARMPVTILATYNSIKNNDINGCGWYFSFEQCIKETNKNLSNAGYNYIYIDTEGTSHYLKKSSSEEKWLGEDGLGITLSVKEDCIIVENGNTTQTFDTVANGGKILSETDKNGNTVTYSYTNGYLSSITDGSGRIIQLGYTGKPDGSKRINQVTLPDNEKISIYYNSSEIDTISAFVFPDKKTSAFYYDKNNKITKEQLQNRTLENTAVISKHCFIYNEKGQVTKITEYGKNNSEGNYINITYSNDNTTVFEDRNGLKTTYTFDNKGVLMSVLNANGYLESNHSSGLQNTSGADSFTKNILAESYEFSTIGTNKY
;
A
#
# COMPACT_ATOMS: atom_id res chain seq x y z
N MET A 1 -58.47 -6.43 -28.54
CA MET A 1 -58.69 -7.48 -27.52
C MET A 1 -57.46 -8.39 -27.50
N LYS A 2 -56.72 -8.31 -26.47
CA LYS A 2 -55.89 -9.22 -25.74
C LYS A 2 -54.72 -8.45 -25.09
N LYS A 3 -54.91 -8.15 -23.82
CA LYS A 3 -53.89 -7.61 -22.90
C LYS A 3 -52.86 -8.74 -22.75
N ALA A 4 -51.59 -8.45 -23.04
CA ALA A 4 -50.50 -9.26 -22.57
C ALA A 4 -50.08 -8.71 -21.18
N ILE A 5 -50.36 -9.52 -20.19
CA ILE A 5 -49.87 -9.31 -18.80
C ILE A 5 -48.41 -9.78 -18.78
N ILE A 6 -47.53 -8.83 -18.59
CA ILE A 6 -46.14 -9.16 -18.31
C ILE A 6 -46.06 -9.50 -16.80
N THR A 7 -45.96 -10.78 -16.55
CA THR A 7 -45.78 -11.33 -15.22
C THR A 7 -44.34 -11.04 -14.77
N LYS A 8 -44.19 -10.14 -13.84
CA LYS A 8 -42.94 -10.02 -13.06
C LYS A 8 -42.71 -11.34 -12.32
N ARG A 9 -41.71 -12.10 -12.73
CA ARG A 9 -41.21 -13.20 -11.94
C ARG A 9 -40.38 -12.64 -10.82
N ILE A 10 -40.95 -12.52 -9.63
CA ILE A 10 -40.25 -12.40 -8.38
C ILE A 10 -39.65 -13.79 -8.11
N VAL A 11 -38.35 -13.91 -8.17
CA VAL A 11 -37.65 -15.11 -7.70
C VAL A 11 -37.58 -14.98 -6.18
N SER A 12 -38.55 -15.62 -5.50
CA SER A 12 -38.46 -15.87 -4.06
C SER A 12 -37.39 -16.92 -3.83
N ILE A 13 -36.22 -16.51 -3.35
CA ILE A 13 -35.28 -17.45 -2.78
C ILE A 13 -35.81 -17.80 -1.38
N PHE A 14 -36.13 -19.06 -1.20
CA PHE A 14 -36.50 -19.65 0.09
C PHE A 14 -35.37 -19.43 1.10
N LEU A 15 -35.60 -18.61 2.09
CA LEU A 15 -34.85 -18.63 3.34
C LEU A 15 -35.24 -19.91 4.09
N SER A 16 -34.36 -20.90 4.11
CA SER A 16 -34.39 -21.90 5.17
C SER A 16 -33.95 -21.19 6.47
N SER A 17 -34.83 -21.24 7.45
CA SER A 17 -34.68 -20.71 8.78
C SER A 17 -33.31 -21.05 9.40
N ILE A 18 -32.43 -20.08 9.50
CA ILE A 18 -31.28 -20.12 10.41
C ILE A 18 -31.78 -19.58 11.75
N THR A 19 -32.13 -20.49 12.64
CA THR A 19 -32.27 -20.18 14.06
C THR A 19 -30.95 -19.65 14.56
N ALA A 20 -30.92 -18.39 15.00
CA ALA A 20 -29.79 -17.81 15.69
C ALA A 20 -29.56 -18.59 16.99
N PHE A 21 -28.56 -19.44 16.98
CA PHE A 21 -28.01 -19.99 18.23
C PHE A 21 -27.01 -18.94 18.74
N MET A 22 -27.40 -18.29 19.84
CA MET A 22 -26.43 -17.69 20.75
C MET A 22 -25.66 -18.86 21.38
N LEU A 23 -24.45 -19.11 20.89
CA LEU A 23 -23.52 -20.03 21.54
C LEU A 23 -22.74 -19.25 22.61
N PRO A 24 -22.59 -19.78 23.81
CA PRO A 24 -21.75 -19.20 24.85
C PRO A 24 -20.28 -19.31 24.42
N SER A 25 -19.49 -18.35 24.84
CA SER A 25 -18.07 -18.12 24.50
C SER A 25 -17.10 -19.28 24.77
N GLN A 26 -17.54 -20.42 25.23
CA GLN A 26 -16.71 -21.61 25.43
C GLN A 26 -16.68 -22.59 24.25
N ALA A 27 -17.44 -22.39 23.18
CA ALA A 27 -17.51 -23.32 22.06
C ALA A 27 -16.47 -23.03 20.94
N PHE A 28 -15.70 -21.97 21.04
CA PHE A 28 -14.71 -21.61 20.02
C PHE A 28 -13.38 -22.38 20.09
N ALA A 29 -13.09 -23.01 21.21
CA ALA A 29 -11.79 -23.68 21.42
C ALA A 29 -11.68 -25.09 20.79
N THR A 30 -12.77 -25.72 20.31
CA THR A 30 -12.75 -27.12 19.88
C THR A 30 -12.71 -27.35 18.36
N ASN A 31 -12.79 -26.33 17.53
CA ASN A 31 -12.79 -26.47 16.06
C ASN A 31 -11.54 -25.89 15.35
N LEU A 32 -10.49 -25.56 16.10
CA LEU A 32 -9.24 -25.02 15.54
C LEU A 32 -8.24 -26.10 15.09
N SER A 33 -8.54 -27.41 15.29
CA SER A 33 -7.59 -28.49 14.98
C SER A 33 -7.45 -28.87 13.50
N ASP A 34 -8.29 -28.37 12.59
CA ASP A 34 -8.32 -28.82 11.19
C ASP A 34 -7.91 -27.77 10.15
N LYS A 35 -7.37 -26.64 10.56
CA LYS A 35 -6.77 -25.71 9.60
C LYS A 35 -5.27 -25.96 9.47
N ASN A 36 -4.88 -27.03 8.79
CA ASN A 36 -3.59 -27.13 8.13
C ASN A 36 -3.56 -26.15 6.94
N ILE A 37 -3.51 -24.87 7.21
CA ILE A 37 -3.36 -23.86 6.16
C ILE A 37 -1.85 -23.64 6.03
N LYS A 38 -1.27 -24.24 5.01
CA LYS A 38 0.08 -23.89 4.55
C LYS A 38 -0.02 -22.52 3.88
N TYR A 39 0.36 -21.48 4.58
CA TYR A 39 0.53 -20.17 4.00
C TYR A 39 1.92 -20.09 3.35
N SER A 40 1.99 -20.13 2.05
CA SER A 40 3.24 -20.05 1.30
C SER A 40 3.10 -19.41 -0.09
N SER A 41 2.03 -18.64 -0.33
CA SER A 41 1.86 -17.97 -1.62
C SER A 41 1.35 -16.54 -1.46
N PHE A 42 1.65 -15.72 -2.43
CA PHE A 42 1.16 -14.36 -2.56
C PHE A 42 -0.39 -14.28 -2.55
N ASP A 43 -1.06 -15.37 -2.94
CA ASP A 43 -2.52 -15.53 -2.88
C ASP A 43 -3.08 -15.38 -1.46
N ASP A 44 -2.27 -15.67 -0.43
CA ASP A 44 -2.67 -15.54 0.97
C ASP A 44 -2.64 -14.09 1.46
N ILE A 45 -1.99 -13.18 0.71
CA ILE A 45 -1.91 -11.76 1.08
C ILE A 45 -3.25 -11.04 0.90
N GLN A 46 -4.15 -11.52 0.05
CA GLN A 46 -5.42 -10.83 -0.27
C GLN A 46 -6.66 -11.29 0.50
N GLY A 47 -6.63 -12.38 1.23
CA GLY A 47 -7.75 -12.84 2.09
C GLY A 47 -9.11 -13.02 1.38
N ASN A 48 -9.85 -14.07 1.74
CA ASN A 48 -11.25 -14.33 1.31
C ASN A 48 -11.51 -14.88 -0.10
N GLY A 49 -10.57 -15.59 -0.72
CA GLY A 49 -10.85 -16.37 -1.92
C GLY A 49 -11.00 -15.56 -3.23
N GLU A 50 -10.69 -14.27 -3.21
CA GLU A 50 -10.51 -13.48 -4.43
C GLU A 50 -9.14 -13.81 -5.06
N LYS A 51 -9.08 -13.86 -6.38
CA LYS A 51 -7.81 -14.01 -7.09
C LYS A 51 -6.91 -12.83 -6.74
N ALA A 52 -5.76 -13.13 -6.12
CA ALA A 52 -4.76 -12.13 -5.80
C ALA A 52 -4.29 -11.41 -7.07
N ALA A 53 -4.15 -10.10 -7.00
CA ALA A 53 -3.54 -9.33 -8.08
C ALA A 53 -2.03 -9.66 -8.15
N ASN A 54 -1.51 -9.86 -9.37
CA ASN A 54 -0.12 -10.22 -9.54
C ASN A 54 0.77 -8.98 -9.62
N ILE A 55 1.99 -9.06 -9.10
CA ILE A 55 2.98 -8.02 -9.29
C ILE A 55 3.36 -7.96 -10.78
N VAL A 56 3.24 -6.76 -11.33
CA VAL A 56 3.63 -6.47 -12.72
C VAL A 56 5.07 -6.01 -12.78
N MET A 57 5.43 -5.04 -11.92
CA MET A 57 6.76 -4.45 -11.89
C MET A 57 6.99 -3.65 -10.61
N GLU A 58 8.24 -3.40 -10.30
CA GLU A 58 8.65 -2.40 -9.33
C GLU A 58 8.69 -1.00 -9.95
N LEU A 59 8.23 0.01 -9.23
CA LEU A 59 8.34 1.42 -9.57
C LEU A 59 9.64 1.97 -8.95
N GLU A 60 10.78 1.73 -9.61
CA GLU A 60 12.12 2.00 -9.05
C GLU A 60 12.35 3.46 -8.68
N GLU A 61 11.67 4.41 -9.33
CA GLU A 61 11.75 5.85 -9.01
C GLU A 61 11.15 6.19 -7.65
N GLU A 62 10.27 5.32 -7.12
CA GLU A 62 9.61 5.47 -5.82
C GLU A 62 10.37 4.73 -4.69
N ARG A 63 11.54 4.21 -4.97
CA ARG A 63 12.38 3.55 -3.96
C ARG A 63 12.73 4.51 -2.83
N THR A 64 12.73 4.01 -1.62
CA THR A 64 13.33 4.66 -0.46
C THR A 64 14.42 3.76 0.13
N GLU A 65 15.00 4.14 1.24
CA GLU A 65 16.03 3.35 1.90
C GLU A 65 15.57 1.93 2.24
N ASN A 66 14.30 1.78 2.65
CA ASN A 66 13.74 0.52 3.13
C ASN A 66 12.38 0.15 2.53
N THR A 67 11.99 0.75 1.40
CA THR A 67 10.74 0.42 0.74
C THR A 67 10.92 0.17 -0.74
N LYS A 68 10.06 -0.71 -1.28
CA LYS A 68 9.79 -0.88 -2.71
C LYS A 68 8.31 -0.64 -2.97
N LEU A 69 8.01 -0.02 -4.10
CA LEU A 69 6.64 0.16 -4.57
C LEU A 69 6.43 -0.66 -5.84
N PHE A 70 5.38 -1.46 -5.86
CA PHE A 70 5.02 -2.31 -6.99
C PHE A 70 3.68 -1.90 -7.59
N LEU A 71 3.57 -2.01 -8.92
CA LEU A 71 2.31 -1.97 -9.63
C LEU A 71 1.75 -3.38 -9.75
N LEU A 72 0.46 -3.54 -9.48
CA LEU A 72 -0.28 -4.80 -9.63
C LEU A 72 -1.12 -4.80 -10.92
N ASP A 73 -1.52 -5.99 -11.37
CA ASP A 73 -2.22 -6.18 -12.65
C ASP A 73 -3.68 -5.66 -12.66
N ASP A 74 -4.24 -5.36 -11.50
CA ASP A 74 -5.54 -4.69 -11.34
C ASP A 74 -5.44 -3.15 -11.19
N GLY A 75 -4.24 -2.58 -11.43
CA GLY A 75 -3.97 -1.16 -11.32
C GLY A 75 -3.76 -0.66 -9.89
N SER A 76 -3.86 -1.53 -8.88
CA SER A 76 -3.49 -1.17 -7.51
C SER A 76 -1.97 -1.11 -7.35
N LYS A 77 -1.52 -0.44 -6.29
CA LYS A 77 -0.11 -0.35 -5.91
C LYS A 77 0.12 -1.11 -4.61
N MET A 78 1.27 -1.75 -4.48
CA MET A 78 1.70 -2.42 -3.26
C MET A 78 3.00 -1.81 -2.76
N LEU A 79 2.95 -1.16 -1.61
CA LEU A 79 4.14 -0.77 -0.86
C LEU A 79 4.62 -1.97 -0.05
N ALA A 80 5.89 -2.32 -0.21
CA ALA A 80 6.60 -3.29 0.60
C ALA A 80 7.64 -2.56 1.44
N GLU A 81 7.55 -2.65 2.77
CA GLU A 81 8.47 -2.05 3.72
C GLU A 81 9.27 -3.15 4.43
N TYR A 82 10.56 -2.90 4.61
CA TYR A 82 11.52 -3.84 5.20
C TYR A 82 12.04 -3.29 6.52
N THR A 83 12.32 -4.19 7.46
CA THR A 83 12.85 -3.84 8.79
C THR A 83 14.27 -3.27 8.76
N GLU A 84 14.96 -3.47 7.64
CA GLU A 84 16.33 -3.05 7.46
C GLU A 84 16.49 -2.27 6.15
N PRO A 85 17.48 -1.39 6.02
CA PRO A 85 17.79 -0.74 4.76
C PRO A 85 18.08 -1.77 3.67
N ILE A 86 17.38 -1.66 2.54
CA ILE A 86 17.57 -2.50 1.36
C ILE A 86 18.19 -1.72 0.20
N HIS A 87 18.17 -0.39 0.28
CA HIS A 87 18.77 0.48 -0.71
C HIS A 87 19.73 1.49 -0.07
N TYR A 88 20.72 1.92 -0.84
CA TYR A 88 21.64 2.99 -0.49
C TYR A 88 21.75 3.99 -1.66
N LYS A 89 22.19 5.23 -1.37
CA LYS A 89 22.49 6.22 -2.42
C LYS A 89 23.86 5.95 -3.01
N ASN A 90 23.90 5.68 -4.33
CA ASN A 90 25.13 5.54 -5.09
C ASN A 90 25.78 6.91 -5.38
N ASP A 91 26.95 6.92 -6.05
CA ASP A 91 27.70 8.13 -6.42
C ASP A 91 26.88 9.12 -7.27
N ASN A 92 25.86 8.65 -7.97
CA ASN A 92 24.96 9.49 -8.78
C ASN A 92 23.74 10.01 -7.98
N ASN A 93 23.68 9.74 -6.65
CA ASN A 93 22.54 10.02 -5.80
C ASN A 93 21.24 9.27 -6.18
N GLU A 94 21.36 8.11 -6.82
CA GLU A 94 20.28 7.22 -7.16
C GLU A 94 20.19 6.07 -6.14
N TRP A 95 18.98 5.52 -5.91
CA TRP A 95 18.80 4.36 -5.06
C TRP A 95 19.30 3.09 -5.76
N ALA A 96 20.23 2.39 -5.12
CA ALA A 96 20.77 1.10 -5.54
C ALA A 96 20.53 0.06 -4.45
N GLU A 97 20.30 -1.19 -4.83
CA GLU A 97 20.17 -2.30 -3.88
C GLU A 97 21.51 -2.68 -3.27
N TYR A 98 21.48 -2.99 -1.96
CA TYR A 98 22.63 -3.59 -1.30
C TYR A 98 22.95 -4.95 -1.90
N ASN A 99 24.25 -5.22 -2.04
CA ASN A 99 24.76 -6.55 -2.34
C ASN A 99 26.01 -6.81 -1.49
N ASN A 100 25.83 -7.48 -0.37
CA ASN A 100 26.88 -7.81 0.57
C ASN A 100 27.56 -9.17 0.29
N THR A 101 27.32 -9.76 -0.90
CA THR A 101 28.10 -10.95 -1.34
C THR A 101 29.60 -10.65 -1.26
N LEU A 102 30.34 -11.50 -0.58
CA LEU A 102 31.77 -11.36 -0.40
C LEU A 102 32.52 -11.87 -1.62
N VAL A 103 33.36 -11.02 -2.17
CA VAL A 103 34.24 -11.33 -3.30
C VAL A 103 35.70 -11.14 -2.89
N ALA A 104 36.60 -11.99 -3.42
CA ALA A 104 38.04 -11.86 -3.15
C ALA A 104 38.59 -10.58 -3.80
N GLU A 105 39.31 -9.78 -3.04
CA GLU A 105 39.94 -8.56 -3.54
C GLU A 105 41.13 -8.99 -4.48
N ASN A 106 41.15 -8.47 -5.71
CA ASN A 106 42.19 -8.72 -6.71
C ASN A 106 42.31 -10.15 -7.27
N ALA A 107 41.22 -10.84 -7.49
CA ALA A 107 41.19 -12.14 -8.20
C ALA A 107 41.84 -12.12 -9.60
N LEU A 108 42.15 -10.94 -10.17
CA LEU A 108 42.69 -10.77 -11.50
C LEU A 108 44.24 -10.59 -11.55
N TYR A 109 44.94 -10.30 -10.44
CA TYR A 109 46.32 -9.83 -10.49
C TYR A 109 47.28 -10.42 -9.43
N SER A 110 46.84 -11.21 -8.45
CA SER A 110 47.79 -11.76 -7.46
C SER A 110 47.70 -13.28 -7.35
N ALA A 111 48.86 -13.91 -7.65
CA ALA A 111 49.14 -15.29 -7.25
C ALA A 111 49.45 -15.40 -5.74
N ASP A 112 49.21 -14.33 -4.96
CA ASP A 112 49.50 -14.30 -3.53
C ASP A 112 48.27 -14.81 -2.77
N TYR A 113 48.47 -15.82 -1.98
CA TYR A 113 47.47 -16.61 -1.24
C TYR A 113 46.87 -15.89 -0.04
N ASP A 114 47.03 -14.57 0.13
CA ASP A 114 46.55 -13.74 1.27
C ASP A 114 45.62 -12.64 0.84
N THR A 115 44.68 -12.91 -0.07
CA THR A 115 43.65 -11.93 -0.47
C THR A 115 42.58 -11.80 0.58
N ASP A 116 42.26 -10.55 0.97
CA ASP A 116 41.11 -10.22 1.79
C ASP A 116 39.82 -10.31 0.95
N TYR A 117 38.67 -10.40 1.61
CA TYR A 117 37.36 -10.41 0.96
C TYR A 117 36.69 -9.06 1.20
N THR A 118 35.87 -8.60 0.25
CA THR A 118 35.12 -7.36 0.33
C THR A 118 33.68 -7.57 -0.14
N ASN A 119 32.73 -6.78 0.36
CA ASN A 119 31.36 -6.78 -0.14
C ASN A 119 31.27 -6.14 -1.52
N LYS A 120 30.24 -6.56 -2.30
CA LYS A 120 30.16 -6.25 -3.73
C LYS A 120 29.59 -4.86 -4.01
N SER A 121 28.53 -4.44 -3.28
CA SER A 121 27.80 -3.18 -3.55
C SER A 121 27.12 -2.68 -2.28
N SER A 122 27.60 -1.55 -1.74
CA SER A 122 27.14 -0.96 -0.49
C SER A 122 27.73 0.45 -0.36
N ASN A 123 27.12 1.29 0.46
CA ASN A 123 27.70 2.56 0.93
C ASN A 123 28.80 2.36 2.00
N LEU A 124 28.92 1.14 2.53
CA LEU A 124 29.99 0.74 3.44
C LEU A 124 30.93 -0.23 2.73
N ASN A 125 32.21 0.09 2.68
CA ASN A 125 33.23 -0.82 2.21
C ASN A 125 33.69 -1.70 3.40
N ILE A 126 33.29 -2.99 3.35
CA ILE A 126 33.60 -3.96 4.41
C ILE A 126 34.61 -4.93 3.88
N LYS A 127 35.76 -5.06 4.61
CA LYS A 127 36.81 -5.99 4.27
C LYS A 127 37.06 -7.00 5.39
N LEU A 128 37.15 -8.25 5.03
CA LEU A 128 37.45 -9.36 5.95
C LEU A 128 38.75 -10.06 5.54
N SER A 129 39.63 -10.21 6.53
CA SER A 129 40.89 -10.90 6.31
C SER A 129 40.68 -12.39 6.06
N LYS A 130 41.42 -12.98 5.15
CA LYS A 130 41.45 -14.43 4.94
C LYS A 130 41.78 -15.23 6.19
N LYS A 131 42.47 -14.63 7.15
CA LYS A 131 42.95 -15.32 8.38
C LYS A 131 42.61 -14.49 9.61
N ALA A 132 42.32 -15.17 10.70
CA ALA A 132 42.23 -14.53 11.99
C ALA A 132 43.58 -13.89 12.36
N LYS A 133 43.54 -12.63 12.84
CA LYS A 133 44.72 -11.83 13.19
C LYS A 133 44.38 -10.76 14.22
N PRO A 134 45.36 -10.28 15.00
CA PRO A 134 45.10 -9.33 16.08
C PRO A 134 44.58 -7.95 15.63
N GLN A 135 44.91 -7.55 14.40
CA GLN A 135 44.55 -6.22 13.88
C GLN A 135 44.09 -6.33 12.43
N ASN A 136 43.18 -5.42 12.04
CA ASN A 136 42.62 -5.37 10.69
C ASN A 136 42.11 -6.74 10.21
N MET A 137 41.49 -7.50 11.08
CA MET A 137 40.78 -8.73 10.73
C MET A 137 39.48 -8.41 10.00
N ILE A 138 38.75 -7.45 10.56
CA ILE A 138 37.56 -6.85 9.99
C ILE A 138 37.85 -5.36 9.79
N ASN A 139 37.38 -4.77 8.70
CA ASN A 139 37.48 -3.35 8.42
C ASN A 139 36.16 -2.86 7.84
N ILE A 140 35.63 -1.78 8.38
CA ILE A 140 34.49 -1.04 7.84
C ILE A 140 34.99 0.36 7.51
N SER A 141 34.71 0.84 6.31
CA SER A 141 35.03 2.20 5.91
C SER A 141 33.97 2.78 4.97
N ASP A 142 33.73 4.06 5.13
CA ASP A 142 33.08 4.92 4.17
C ASP A 142 34.10 5.95 3.64
N ASP A 143 33.64 6.96 2.90
CA ASP A 143 34.51 8.01 2.33
C ASP A 143 35.26 8.82 3.40
N GLU A 144 34.73 8.96 4.59
CA GLU A 144 35.26 9.84 5.63
C GLU A 144 35.90 9.08 6.81
N TYR A 145 35.25 8.02 7.28
CA TYR A 145 35.63 7.30 8.50
C TYR A 145 36.08 5.87 8.20
N SER A 146 36.86 5.31 9.10
CA SER A 146 37.10 3.85 9.11
C SER A 146 37.32 3.33 10.52
N ILE A 147 36.88 2.09 10.72
CA ILE A 147 37.12 1.31 11.92
C ILE A 147 37.54 -0.10 11.51
N SER A 148 38.60 -0.59 12.09
CA SER A 148 39.04 -1.98 11.93
C SER A 148 39.39 -2.59 13.26
N TRP A 149 39.20 -3.91 13.38
CA TRP A 149 39.51 -4.63 14.61
C TRP A 149 39.99 -6.03 14.36
N GLY A 150 40.50 -6.66 15.41
CA GLY A 150 40.87 -8.05 15.51
C GLY A 150 41.08 -8.45 16.95
N TYR A 151 41.24 -9.73 17.18
CA TYR A 151 41.35 -10.36 18.48
C TYR A 151 42.78 -10.73 18.81
N GLU A 152 43.25 -10.39 20.03
CA GLU A 152 44.59 -10.71 20.47
C GLU A 152 44.78 -12.20 20.78
N ASN A 153 45.94 -12.73 20.55
CA ASN A 153 46.34 -14.10 20.87
C ASN A 153 45.53 -15.20 20.19
N THR A 154 44.95 -14.92 19.00
CA THR A 154 44.18 -15.91 18.24
C THR A 154 45.05 -17.01 17.64
N ASN A 155 44.52 -18.21 17.50
CA ASN A 155 45.03 -19.25 16.67
C ASN A 155 44.97 -18.84 15.18
N LYS A 156 45.78 -19.45 14.34
CA LYS A 156 45.63 -19.28 12.88
C LYS A 156 44.38 -20.01 12.42
N SER A 157 43.36 -19.26 12.06
CA SER A 157 42.11 -19.75 11.48
C SER A 157 41.87 -19.07 10.13
N ASN A 158 41.41 -19.82 9.15
CA ASN A 158 41.01 -19.28 7.85
C ASN A 158 39.52 -18.94 7.87
N ILE A 159 39.16 -17.96 7.06
CA ILE A 159 37.76 -17.58 6.83
C ILE A 159 37.03 -18.74 6.10
N ILE A 160 35.82 -19.02 6.56
CA ILE A 160 34.84 -19.89 5.88
C ILE A 160 33.69 -18.98 5.53
N ILE A 161 33.34 -18.90 4.24
CA ILE A 161 32.22 -18.08 3.76
C ILE A 161 31.02 -19.00 3.54
N ASP A 162 29.92 -18.71 4.17
CA ASP A 162 28.64 -19.39 3.95
C ASP A 162 27.74 -18.50 3.11
N ASN A 163 27.57 -18.88 1.85
CA ASN A 163 26.66 -18.24 0.90
C ASN A 163 25.42 -19.11 0.77
N ASN A 164 24.76 -19.47 1.87
CA ASN A 164 23.52 -20.22 1.82
C ASN A 164 22.48 -19.47 0.99
N ASP A 165 22.36 -19.82 -0.28
CA ASP A 165 21.29 -19.37 -1.15
C ASP A 165 19.96 -19.90 -0.57
N VAL A 166 19.09 -19.01 -0.16
CA VAL A 166 17.74 -19.35 0.24
C VAL A 166 16.95 -19.58 -1.05
N ASP A 167 16.44 -20.80 -1.21
CA ASP A 167 15.52 -21.11 -2.31
C ASP A 167 14.22 -20.33 -2.05
N LEU A 168 14.05 -19.22 -2.76
CA LEU A 168 12.84 -18.40 -2.73
C LEU A 168 11.80 -19.01 -3.67
N ASN A 169 10.55 -19.09 -3.21
CA ASN A 169 9.45 -19.44 -4.11
C ASN A 169 9.28 -18.35 -5.19
N GLU A 170 8.65 -18.68 -6.31
CA GLU A 170 8.50 -17.73 -7.43
C GLU A 170 7.81 -16.42 -7.04
N ASN A 171 6.88 -16.45 -6.08
CA ASN A 171 6.15 -15.28 -5.61
C ASN A 171 7.00 -14.37 -4.70
N ASP A 172 7.89 -14.94 -3.89
CA ASP A 172 8.80 -14.19 -3.02
C ASP A 172 9.94 -13.52 -3.81
N LYS A 173 10.25 -13.97 -5.04
CA LYS A 173 11.34 -13.42 -5.86
C LYS A 173 11.18 -11.94 -6.21
N PHE A 174 9.95 -11.45 -6.34
CA PHE A 174 9.72 -10.04 -6.68
C PHE A 174 9.89 -9.11 -5.48
N THR A 175 9.46 -9.57 -4.31
CA THR A 175 9.49 -8.77 -3.09
C THR A 175 10.72 -9.01 -2.23
N SER A 176 11.43 -10.12 -2.39
CA SER A 176 12.66 -10.38 -1.65
C SER A 176 13.84 -9.61 -2.24
N VAL A 177 14.71 -9.12 -1.37
CA VAL A 177 16.01 -8.57 -1.74
C VAL A 177 17.07 -9.59 -1.35
N GLU A 178 17.76 -10.11 -2.35
CA GLU A 178 18.80 -11.12 -2.16
C GLU A 178 20.15 -10.48 -1.79
N ASN A 179 21.02 -11.27 -1.17
CA ASN A 179 22.40 -10.89 -0.89
C ASN A 179 22.57 -9.61 -0.04
N ILE A 180 21.60 -9.32 0.82
CA ILE A 180 21.71 -8.18 1.76
C ILE A 180 22.68 -8.45 2.90
N ALA A 181 22.95 -9.72 3.22
CA ALA A 181 23.95 -10.13 4.19
C ALA A 181 24.79 -11.30 3.70
N SER A 182 26.00 -11.44 4.25
CA SER A 182 26.87 -12.60 4.08
C SER A 182 27.37 -13.07 5.43
N GLN A 183 27.40 -14.37 5.63
CA GLN A 183 27.90 -14.99 6.85
C GLN A 183 29.30 -15.53 6.62
N VAL A 184 30.20 -15.30 7.58
CA VAL A 184 31.53 -15.87 7.62
C VAL A 184 31.89 -16.40 9.00
N THR A 185 32.73 -17.44 9.06
CA THR A 185 33.17 -18.04 10.32
C THR A 185 34.69 -18.25 10.30
N TYR A 186 35.34 -17.91 11.42
CA TYR A 186 36.70 -18.28 11.74
C TYR A 186 36.65 -19.31 12.86
N GLU A 187 36.92 -20.59 12.54
CA GLU A 187 36.79 -21.68 13.50
C GLU A 187 37.97 -21.77 14.45
N ASN A 188 37.70 -22.11 15.71
CA ASN A 188 38.70 -22.36 16.75
C ASN A 188 39.78 -21.27 16.88
N VAL A 189 39.34 -20.01 16.79
CA VAL A 189 40.23 -18.85 17.00
C VAL A 189 40.82 -18.83 18.40
N TYR A 190 40.11 -19.41 19.38
CA TYR A 190 40.66 -19.88 20.66
C TYR A 190 40.18 -21.32 20.89
N LYS A 191 40.63 -21.93 21.94
CA LYS A 191 40.19 -23.26 22.32
C LYS A 191 38.69 -23.34 22.48
N ASN A 192 38.00 -24.09 21.62
CA ASN A 192 36.54 -24.27 21.58
C ASN A 192 35.75 -22.97 21.36
N VAL A 193 36.34 -21.96 20.71
CA VAL A 193 35.68 -20.69 20.39
C VAL A 193 35.81 -20.41 18.91
N ASP A 194 34.65 -20.11 18.26
CA ASP A 194 34.60 -19.60 16.89
C ASP A 194 34.19 -18.12 16.91
N LEU A 195 34.62 -17.36 15.90
CA LEU A 195 34.13 -16.04 15.59
C LEU A 195 33.30 -16.11 14.31
N GLN A 196 32.06 -15.71 14.41
CA GLN A 196 31.12 -15.64 13.27
C GLN A 196 30.73 -14.18 13.03
N TYR A 197 30.75 -13.79 11.76
CA TYR A 197 30.40 -12.42 11.35
C TYR A 197 29.30 -12.45 10.30
N PHE A 198 28.40 -11.49 10.42
CA PHE A 198 27.41 -11.18 9.39
C PHE A 198 27.69 -9.78 8.86
N VAL A 199 28.04 -9.73 7.57
CA VAL A 199 28.13 -8.45 6.85
C VAL A 199 26.71 -8.06 6.46
N THR A 200 26.20 -6.99 7.04
CA THR A 200 24.82 -6.52 6.87
C THR A 200 24.78 -5.18 6.15
N THR A 201 23.59 -4.67 5.89
CA THR A 201 23.40 -3.34 5.28
C THR A 201 23.75 -2.20 6.23
N THR A 202 23.75 -2.44 7.53
CA THR A 202 24.01 -1.44 8.57
C THR A 202 25.42 -1.53 9.18
N GLY A 203 26.15 -2.61 8.89
CA GLY A 203 27.49 -2.80 9.45
C GLY A 203 27.91 -4.26 9.50
N VAL A 204 28.53 -4.63 10.59
CA VAL A 204 29.00 -6.01 10.84
C VAL A 204 28.51 -6.47 12.21
N LYS A 205 27.66 -7.47 12.20
CA LYS A 205 27.26 -8.19 13.41
C LYS A 205 28.28 -9.28 13.70
N GLU A 206 28.64 -9.45 14.97
CA GLU A 206 29.61 -10.42 15.41
C GLU A 206 28.97 -11.39 16.42
N ASN A 207 29.30 -12.66 16.31
CA ASN A 207 28.98 -13.70 17.29
C ASN A 207 30.27 -14.38 17.76
N ILE A 208 30.46 -14.43 19.07
CA ILE A 208 31.48 -15.25 19.68
C ILE A 208 30.81 -16.56 20.14
N ILE A 209 31.12 -17.66 19.49
CA ILE A 209 30.50 -18.98 19.70
C ILE A 209 31.34 -19.82 20.67
N LEU A 210 30.81 -20.04 21.85
CA LEU A 210 31.44 -20.89 22.89
C LEU A 210 30.89 -22.32 22.78
N LYS A 211 31.70 -23.26 22.30
CA LYS A 211 31.27 -24.64 21.96
C LYS A 211 31.03 -25.56 23.17
N ASN A 212 31.65 -25.28 24.29
CA ASN A 212 31.50 -26.06 25.54
C ASN A 212 32.01 -25.23 26.73
N SER A 213 31.98 -25.79 27.95
CA SER A 213 32.41 -25.12 29.17
C SER A 213 33.95 -24.96 29.34
N ASP A 214 34.79 -25.58 28.47
CA ASP A 214 36.23 -25.44 28.51
C ASP A 214 36.69 -24.32 27.56
N VAL A 215 36.30 -23.11 27.87
CA VAL A 215 36.52 -21.87 27.08
C VAL A 215 37.00 -20.74 28.01
N GLN A 216 37.56 -19.69 27.42
CA GLN A 216 37.81 -18.44 28.12
C GLN A 216 36.55 -17.59 28.16
N ASN A 217 36.43 -16.71 29.18
CA ASN A 217 35.33 -15.76 29.30
C ASN A 217 35.74 -14.29 29.14
N GLU A 218 37.02 -14.05 28.80
CA GLU A 218 37.59 -12.72 28.55
C GLU A 218 38.17 -12.64 27.15
N PHE A 219 37.85 -11.57 26.42
CA PHE A 219 38.28 -11.33 25.04
C PHE A 219 38.90 -9.95 24.93
N TYR A 220 40.10 -9.86 24.36
CA TYR A 220 40.86 -8.62 24.17
C TYR A 220 40.82 -8.26 22.69
N ILE A 221 40.25 -7.10 22.37
CA ILE A 221 39.92 -6.64 21.02
C ILE A 221 40.74 -5.38 20.75
N SER A 222 41.51 -5.39 19.68
CA SER A 222 42.35 -4.25 19.26
C SER A 222 41.70 -3.57 18.07
N TYR A 223 41.22 -2.33 18.26
CA TYR A 223 40.63 -1.49 17.22
C TYR A 223 41.63 -0.46 16.69
N LYS A 224 41.49 -0.12 15.41
CA LYS A 224 42.03 1.09 14.79
C LYS A 224 40.91 1.94 14.22
N THR A 225 40.92 3.22 14.55
CA THR A 225 39.90 4.16 14.13
C THR A 225 40.51 5.31 13.34
N LYS A 226 39.84 5.79 12.31
CA LYS A 226 40.27 6.96 11.53
C LYS A 226 39.24 8.09 11.74
N LYS A 227 39.70 9.24 12.28
CA LYS A 227 38.89 10.42 12.60
C LYS A 227 37.77 10.16 13.62
N LEU A 228 37.87 9.12 14.44
CA LEU A 228 36.90 8.74 15.45
C LEU A 228 37.53 8.66 16.84
N THR A 229 36.76 9.02 17.86
CA THR A 229 37.09 8.91 19.28
C THR A 229 36.03 8.11 20.00
N ALA A 230 36.43 7.05 20.70
CA ALA A 230 35.53 6.20 21.48
C ALA A 230 35.21 6.82 22.85
N LYS A 231 33.98 6.69 23.30
CA LYS A 231 33.54 7.02 24.65
C LYS A 231 32.66 5.88 25.18
N GLN A 232 32.93 5.49 26.40
CA GLN A 232 32.03 4.60 27.12
C GLN A 232 30.74 5.37 27.42
N THR A 233 29.61 4.89 26.97
CA THR A 233 28.31 5.53 27.15
C THR A 233 27.61 5.01 28.40
N ASP A 234 27.79 3.71 28.67
CA ASP A 234 27.38 2.97 29.86
C ASP A 234 28.29 1.75 30.06
N ASP A 235 28.00 0.87 31.03
CA ASP A 235 28.83 -0.32 31.28
C ASP A 235 28.84 -1.33 30.15
N TYR A 236 27.98 -1.16 29.15
CA TYR A 236 27.73 -2.15 28.09
C TYR A 236 27.92 -1.60 26.67
N THR A 237 27.95 -0.28 26.48
CA THR A 237 27.92 0.38 25.17
C THR A 237 29.09 1.32 24.98
N ILE A 238 29.74 1.26 23.80
CA ILE A 238 30.79 2.18 23.41
C ILE A 238 30.39 2.91 22.14
N THR A 239 30.32 4.25 22.19
CA THR A 239 30.02 5.09 21.04
C THR A 239 31.27 5.77 20.48
N LEU A 240 31.41 5.73 19.15
CA LEU A 240 32.52 6.38 18.44
C LEU A 240 32.02 7.69 17.80
N TYR A 241 32.67 8.79 18.20
CA TYR A 241 32.33 10.15 17.80
C TYR A 241 33.33 10.73 16.82
N ASN A 242 32.87 11.55 15.91
CA ASN A 242 33.71 12.38 15.07
C ASN A 242 34.28 13.61 15.87
N LYS A 243 35.07 14.45 15.21
CA LYS A 243 35.67 15.65 15.80
C LYS A 243 34.64 16.68 16.31
N ASP A 244 33.43 16.69 15.73
CA ASP A 244 32.32 17.58 16.07
C ASP A 244 31.43 17.00 17.19
N ASN A 245 31.90 15.91 17.81
CA ASN A 245 31.18 15.15 18.84
C ASN A 245 29.85 14.58 18.38
N THR A 246 29.70 14.33 17.06
CA THR A 246 28.59 13.61 16.48
C THR A 246 28.89 12.12 16.52
N PRO A 247 27.98 11.26 16.99
CA PRO A 247 28.18 9.82 16.98
C PRO A 247 28.12 9.28 15.55
N VAL A 248 29.06 8.39 15.21
CA VAL A 248 29.20 7.77 13.88
C VAL A 248 28.96 6.26 13.94
N TYR A 249 29.63 5.56 14.84
CA TYR A 249 29.44 4.12 15.07
C TYR A 249 29.14 3.84 16.54
N MET A 250 28.50 2.73 16.81
CA MET A 250 28.22 2.25 18.14
C MET A 250 28.51 0.75 18.24
N ILE A 251 29.23 0.34 19.28
CA ILE A 251 29.32 -1.06 19.69
C ILE A 251 28.20 -1.23 20.70
N ASN A 252 27.16 -1.95 20.30
CA ASN A 252 25.94 -2.14 21.08
C ASN A 252 26.21 -3.00 22.33
N ALA A 253 25.33 -2.89 23.30
CA ALA A 253 25.36 -3.74 24.49
C ALA A 253 25.24 -5.22 24.10
N PRO A 254 26.27 -6.04 24.38
CA PRO A 254 26.22 -7.47 24.03
C PRO A 254 25.31 -8.24 25.02
N TYR A 255 24.81 -9.37 24.58
CA TYR A 255 24.15 -10.35 25.46
C TYR A 255 24.67 -11.76 25.17
N MET A 256 24.36 -12.70 26.05
CA MET A 256 24.66 -14.12 25.87
C MET A 256 23.36 -14.90 25.77
N VAL A 257 23.36 -15.93 24.92
CA VAL A 257 22.25 -16.88 24.82
C VAL A 257 22.79 -18.29 24.65
N ASP A 258 22.26 -19.26 25.37
CA ASP A 258 22.60 -20.66 25.22
C ASP A 258 21.73 -21.34 24.15
N GLU A 259 22.05 -22.59 23.75
CA GLU A 259 21.31 -23.32 22.69
C GLU A 259 19.81 -23.49 23.01
N LYS A 260 19.41 -23.47 24.27
CA LYS A 260 18.00 -23.53 24.69
C LYS A 260 17.29 -22.19 24.74
N GLY A 261 18.00 -21.09 24.41
CA GLY A 261 17.44 -19.75 24.41
C GLY A 261 17.47 -19.05 25.78
N GLU A 262 18.11 -19.65 26.83
CA GLU A 262 18.29 -18.95 28.08
C GLU A 262 19.31 -17.83 27.92
N ALA A 263 18.89 -16.60 28.19
CA ALA A 263 19.68 -15.39 27.94
C ALA A 263 20.26 -14.78 29.23
N SER A 264 21.35 -14.03 29.07
CA SER A 264 21.96 -13.24 30.14
C SER A 264 22.58 -11.96 29.57
N SER A 265 22.34 -10.83 30.22
CA SER A 265 22.99 -9.55 29.93
C SER A 265 24.20 -9.27 30.84
N GLN A 266 24.67 -10.26 31.60
CA GLN A 266 25.81 -10.12 32.50
C GLN A 266 27.12 -10.19 31.73
N LEU A 267 27.40 -9.13 30.97
CA LEU A 267 28.65 -8.90 30.25
C LEU A 267 29.15 -7.49 30.58
N LYS A 268 30.45 -7.28 30.35
CA LYS A 268 31.10 -5.98 30.54
C LYS A 268 31.96 -5.65 29.34
N LEU A 269 31.79 -4.44 28.79
CA LEU A 269 32.69 -3.84 27.82
C LEU A 269 33.53 -2.75 28.52
N GLU A 270 34.86 -2.79 28.41
CA GLU A 270 35.76 -1.81 29.01
C GLU A 270 36.78 -1.27 28.00
N ILE A 271 36.87 0.05 27.91
CA ILE A 271 37.98 0.70 27.19
C ILE A 271 39.24 0.59 28.06
N LEU A 272 40.16 -0.25 27.67
CA LEU A 272 41.45 -0.40 28.38
C LEU A 272 42.42 0.75 28.10
N SER A 273 42.46 1.19 26.85
CA SER A 273 43.29 2.30 26.42
C SER A 273 42.85 2.88 25.09
N GLN A 274 43.03 4.17 24.91
CA GLN A 274 42.89 4.88 23.64
C GLN A 274 44.06 5.81 23.41
N ASN A 275 44.90 5.51 22.39
CA ASN A 275 46.08 6.28 22.03
C ASN A 275 46.06 6.62 20.53
N GLY A 276 45.63 7.86 20.21
CA GLY A 276 45.46 8.28 18.83
C GLY A 276 44.43 7.42 18.12
N VAL A 277 44.87 6.69 17.09
CA VAL A 277 44.00 5.79 16.27
C VAL A 277 43.79 4.41 16.90
N ASN A 278 44.55 4.04 17.90
CA ASN A 278 44.47 2.71 18.52
C ASN A 278 43.58 2.72 19.75
N LEU A 279 42.61 1.81 19.78
CA LEU A 279 41.66 1.63 20.87
C LEU A 279 41.68 0.15 21.26
N ASN A 280 41.92 -0.15 22.52
CA ASN A 280 41.87 -1.50 23.05
C ASN A 280 40.68 -1.65 23.98
N ILE A 281 39.89 -2.68 23.77
CA ILE A 281 38.66 -3.00 24.49
C ILE A 281 38.79 -4.42 25.07
N LYS A 282 38.19 -4.58 26.28
CA LYS A 282 38.02 -5.89 26.90
C LYS A 282 36.53 -6.18 27.00
N LEU A 283 36.12 -7.35 26.47
CA LEU A 283 34.80 -7.93 26.68
C LEU A 283 34.98 -9.05 27.73
N THR A 284 34.19 -8.99 28.81
CA THR A 284 34.16 -9.99 29.87
C THR A 284 32.73 -10.55 29.98
N ALA A 285 32.59 -11.83 29.76
CA ALA A 285 31.37 -12.58 29.98
C ALA A 285 31.30 -13.10 31.41
N ASP A 286 30.14 -13.22 32.00
CA ASP A 286 29.94 -13.78 33.35
C ASP A 286 30.45 -15.20 33.42
N TYR A 287 31.36 -15.43 34.36
CA TYR A 287 32.05 -16.73 34.51
C TYR A 287 31.09 -17.83 34.88
N ASP A 288 30.18 -17.56 35.82
CA ASP A 288 29.23 -18.57 36.33
C ASP A 288 28.21 -18.96 35.27
N TYR A 289 27.77 -18.01 34.47
CA TYR A 289 26.89 -18.31 33.31
C TYR A 289 27.61 -19.19 32.29
N VAL A 290 28.82 -18.78 31.85
CA VAL A 290 29.59 -19.47 30.80
C VAL A 290 30.02 -20.89 31.20
N HIS A 291 30.29 -21.15 32.50
CA HIS A 291 30.81 -22.42 33.00
C HIS A 291 29.80 -23.27 33.77
N SER A 292 28.57 -22.83 33.87
CA SER A 292 27.52 -23.57 34.58
C SER A 292 27.24 -24.93 33.92
N SER A 293 27.15 -25.98 34.72
CA SER A 293 26.76 -27.32 34.23
C SER A 293 25.32 -27.42 33.75
N ASN A 294 24.51 -26.40 33.98
CA ASN A 294 23.11 -26.32 33.57
C ASN A 294 22.93 -25.67 32.18
N ARG A 295 24.00 -25.14 31.60
CA ARG A 295 23.93 -24.51 30.27
C ARG A 295 23.98 -25.54 29.15
N SER A 296 23.27 -25.22 28.08
CA SER A 296 23.35 -25.95 26.81
C SER A 296 24.26 -25.19 25.85
N TYR A 297 25.18 -25.92 25.23
CA TYR A 297 26.14 -25.34 24.29
C TYR A 297 25.73 -25.62 22.84
N PRO A 298 26.05 -24.72 21.90
CA PRO A 298 26.91 -23.54 22.09
C PRO A 298 26.23 -22.40 22.84
N ILE A 299 27.02 -21.58 23.54
CA ILE A 299 26.63 -20.26 24.01
C ILE A 299 27.08 -19.24 22.98
N THR A 300 26.21 -18.35 22.56
CA THR A 300 26.53 -17.23 21.66
C THR A 300 26.61 -15.93 22.46
N ILE A 301 27.71 -15.19 22.32
CA ILE A 301 27.87 -13.82 22.78
C ILE A 301 27.72 -12.93 21.54
N ASP A 302 26.85 -11.94 21.59
CA ASP A 302 26.44 -11.11 20.44
C ASP A 302 26.80 -9.63 20.66
N PRO A 303 28.05 -9.19 20.38
CA PRO A 303 28.41 -7.79 20.23
C PRO A 303 28.17 -7.35 18.77
N GLU A 304 27.47 -6.25 18.57
CA GLU A 304 27.20 -5.71 17.23
C GLU A 304 27.82 -4.33 17.05
N LEU A 305 28.51 -4.11 15.93
CA LEU A 305 28.96 -2.80 15.49
C LEU A 305 28.06 -2.26 14.41
N THR A 306 27.28 -1.22 14.73
CA THR A 306 26.34 -0.60 13.80
C THR A 306 26.70 0.84 13.48
N ASN A 307 26.31 1.29 12.29
CA ASN A 307 26.25 2.71 11.95
C ASN A 307 25.06 3.33 12.69
N LYS A 308 25.28 4.41 13.42
CA LYS A 308 24.23 5.04 14.24
C LYS A 308 23.05 5.62 13.42
N PHE A 309 23.26 5.90 12.15
CA PHE A 309 22.17 6.39 11.29
C PHE A 309 21.06 5.36 11.06
N SER A 310 21.29 4.09 11.33
CA SER A 310 20.29 3.04 11.29
C SER A 310 19.45 2.90 12.56
N SER A 311 19.79 3.64 13.65
CA SER A 311 19.16 3.49 14.96
C SER A 311 17.75 4.10 15.06
N GLU A 312 17.25 4.78 14.04
CA GLU A 312 15.87 5.26 13.97
C GLU A 312 14.90 4.23 13.37
N LEU A 313 15.43 3.08 12.94
CA LEU A 313 14.71 2.05 12.19
C LEU A 313 14.23 0.86 13.05
N TYR A 314 14.02 1.04 14.35
CA TYR A 314 13.45 -0.03 15.16
C TYR A 314 11.96 -0.21 14.87
N LEU A 315 11.64 -1.15 14.01
CA LEU A 315 10.27 -1.59 13.80
C LEU A 315 9.74 -2.39 15.00
N ASN A 316 10.63 -3.06 15.73
CA ASN A 316 10.25 -3.91 16.83
C ASN A 316 11.03 -3.60 18.10
N GLU A 317 10.33 -3.35 19.18
CA GLU A 317 10.89 -3.23 20.53
C GLU A 317 10.25 -4.29 21.43
N VAL A 318 11.06 -5.02 22.21
CA VAL A 318 10.57 -6.03 23.15
C VAL A 318 10.42 -5.42 24.53
N TYR A 319 9.25 -5.58 25.11
CA TYR A 319 8.93 -5.16 26.45
C TYR A 319 8.60 -6.38 27.32
N GLY A 320 9.30 -6.54 28.45
CA GLY A 320 9.00 -7.57 29.43
C GLY A 320 8.54 -6.95 30.75
N ASN A 321 7.43 -7.42 31.32
CA ASN A 321 6.87 -6.90 32.58
C ASN A 321 6.89 -5.37 32.66
N SER A 322 6.51 -4.71 31.56
CA SER A 322 6.46 -3.25 31.42
C SER A 322 7.79 -2.50 31.30
N THR A 323 8.93 -3.12 31.07
CA THR A 323 10.22 -2.46 30.85
C THR A 323 10.87 -2.93 29.56
N LEU A 324 11.55 -2.00 28.84
CA LEU A 324 12.33 -2.31 27.66
C LEU A 324 13.40 -3.35 28.00
N ASN A 325 13.40 -4.47 27.30
CA ASN A 325 14.32 -5.56 27.51
C ASN A 325 15.45 -5.53 26.48
N HIS A 326 16.69 -5.39 26.93
CA HIS A 326 17.89 -5.51 26.11
C HIS A 326 18.33 -6.98 26.11
N GLY A 327 17.91 -7.73 25.10
CA GLY A 327 18.23 -9.15 25.02
C GLY A 327 17.68 -9.76 23.74
N PRO A 328 17.79 -11.06 23.56
CA PRO A 328 17.23 -11.71 22.39
C PRO A 328 15.74 -11.45 22.33
N TYR A 329 15.26 -11.10 21.17
CA TYR A 329 13.84 -10.85 20.93
C TYR A 329 13.06 -12.16 21.11
N TYR A 330 12.18 -12.23 22.10
CA TYR A 330 11.31 -13.38 22.33
C TYR A 330 9.90 -12.92 22.76
N ILE A 331 8.91 -13.73 22.45
CA ILE A 331 7.53 -13.53 22.85
C ILE A 331 7.19 -14.59 23.91
N SER A 332 6.60 -14.17 25.01
CA SER A 332 5.99 -15.06 26.01
C SER A 332 4.77 -14.36 26.59
N ASN A 333 4.04 -15.04 27.48
CA ASN A 333 2.94 -14.40 28.20
C ASN A 333 3.33 -13.19 29.06
N ASP A 334 4.63 -12.97 29.29
CA ASP A 334 5.16 -11.85 30.06
C ASP A 334 5.97 -10.85 29.21
N HIS A 335 6.10 -11.10 27.90
CA HIS A 335 6.89 -10.28 27.00
C HIS A 335 6.10 -9.97 25.72
N TYR A 336 6.04 -8.70 25.37
CA TYR A 336 5.36 -8.19 24.21
C TYR A 336 6.36 -7.64 23.20
N ILE A 337 6.01 -7.72 21.93
CA ILE A 337 6.70 -6.96 20.88
C ILE A 337 5.84 -5.77 20.55
N VAL A 338 6.43 -4.58 20.60
CA VAL A 338 5.82 -3.37 20.02
C VAL A 338 6.39 -3.20 18.63
N ALA A 339 5.57 -3.42 17.64
CA ALA A 339 5.91 -3.15 16.26
C ALA A 339 5.51 -1.72 15.91
N LYS A 340 6.48 -0.91 15.50
CA LYS A 340 6.26 0.46 15.03
C LYS A 340 6.39 0.47 13.52
N LEU A 341 5.43 1.08 12.84
CA LEU A 341 5.55 1.37 11.42
C LEU A 341 6.39 2.62 11.24
N LEU A 342 7.35 2.58 10.34
CA LEU A 342 8.25 3.71 10.11
C LEU A 342 7.58 4.84 9.36
N LYS A 343 6.85 4.50 8.31
CA LYS A 343 6.17 5.49 7.48
C LYS A 343 5.04 4.83 6.70
N LEU A 344 3.85 5.45 6.77
CA LEU A 344 2.77 5.10 5.86
C LEU A 344 3.01 5.75 4.48
N PRO A 345 2.58 5.13 3.37
CA PRO A 345 2.63 5.78 2.06
C PRO A 345 1.80 7.07 2.07
N GLU A 346 2.30 8.11 1.42
CA GLU A 346 1.50 9.31 1.15
C GLU A 346 0.45 8.93 0.10
N LEU A 347 -0.83 9.05 0.47
CA LEU A 347 -1.94 8.75 -0.43
C LEU A 347 -2.40 10.03 -1.12
N ASP A 348 -2.55 9.97 -2.43
CA ASP A 348 -3.19 11.03 -3.20
C ASP A 348 -4.71 11.08 -2.91
N GLU A 349 -5.35 12.21 -3.21
CA GLU A 349 -6.79 12.32 -3.10
C GLU A 349 -7.47 11.33 -4.05
N GLY A 350 -8.24 10.41 -3.50
CA GLY A 350 -8.86 9.30 -4.24
C GLY A 350 -8.21 7.95 -4.05
N GLU A 351 -6.98 7.89 -3.56
CA GLU A 351 -6.36 6.63 -3.20
C GLU A 351 -6.91 6.08 -1.87
N LYS A 352 -7.15 4.78 -1.83
CA LYS A 352 -7.69 4.06 -0.67
C LYS A 352 -6.92 2.80 -0.38
N ILE A 353 -6.70 2.54 0.92
CA ILE A 353 -6.11 1.29 1.38
C ILE A 353 -7.07 0.13 1.12
N ILE A 354 -6.58 -0.89 0.41
CA ILE A 354 -7.27 -2.15 0.17
C ILE A 354 -6.88 -3.17 1.22
N SER A 355 -5.57 -3.29 1.51
CA SER A 355 -5.03 -4.27 2.44
C SER A 355 -3.76 -3.74 3.09
N ALA A 356 -3.55 -4.05 4.36
CA ALA A 356 -2.30 -3.83 5.06
C ALA A 356 -1.99 -5.06 5.90
N LYS A 357 -0.81 -5.68 5.68
CA LYS A 357 -0.41 -6.90 6.36
C LYS A 357 0.99 -6.75 6.94
N TYR A 358 1.17 -7.28 8.13
CA TYR A 358 2.44 -7.35 8.81
C TYR A 358 2.90 -8.80 8.85
N ASN A 359 4.12 -9.03 8.36
CA ASN A 359 4.74 -10.35 8.33
C ASN A 359 5.95 -10.37 9.24
N PHE A 360 6.10 -11.41 10.03
CA PHE A 360 7.34 -11.65 10.75
C PHE A 360 7.62 -13.14 10.86
N GLU A 361 8.86 -13.48 11.17
CA GLU A 361 9.31 -14.85 11.27
C GLU A 361 9.94 -15.13 12.62
N ILE A 362 9.73 -16.35 13.10
CA ILE A 362 10.33 -16.87 14.31
C ILE A 362 11.45 -17.84 13.94
N LYS A 363 12.57 -17.77 14.65
CA LYS A 363 13.72 -18.67 14.49
C LYS A 363 13.37 -20.05 15.04
N ASN A 364 13.48 -21.08 14.20
CA ASN A 364 13.39 -22.50 14.50
C ASN A 364 12.43 -22.90 15.65
N GLY A 365 11.23 -23.32 15.30
CA GLY A 365 10.22 -23.79 16.25
C GLY A 365 10.57 -25.03 17.09
N SER A 366 11.63 -25.77 16.75
CA SER A 366 11.97 -27.00 17.47
C SER A 366 12.48 -26.78 18.89
N SER A 367 13.10 -25.66 19.20
CA SER A 367 13.53 -25.32 20.56
C SER A 367 12.40 -24.77 21.44
N LEU A 368 11.33 -24.25 20.82
CA LEU A 368 10.17 -23.69 21.50
C LEU A 368 9.29 -24.76 22.16
N PHE A 369 9.34 -25.97 21.67
CA PHE A 369 8.46 -27.07 22.07
C PHE A 369 9.24 -28.15 22.86
N ALA A 370 10.20 -27.75 23.69
CA ALA A 370 11.09 -28.67 24.41
C ALA A 370 10.36 -29.73 25.29
N ASN A 371 9.05 -29.61 25.47
CA ASN A 371 8.21 -30.57 26.13
C ASN A 371 6.99 -30.91 25.27
N GLU A 372 7.15 -31.80 24.34
CA GLU A 372 6.16 -32.71 23.67
C GLU A 372 4.64 -32.42 23.70
N THR A 373 4.20 -31.18 23.86
CA THR A 373 2.78 -30.85 23.71
C THR A 373 2.54 -30.30 22.31
N ASN A 374 1.78 -31.05 21.52
CA ASN A 374 1.39 -30.69 20.14
C ASN A 374 0.38 -29.51 20.07
N SER A 375 0.26 -28.72 21.12
CA SER A 375 -0.65 -27.57 21.13
C SER A 375 0.01 -26.38 20.44
N PRO A 376 -0.64 -25.74 19.47
CA PRO A 376 -0.10 -24.53 18.81
C PRO A 376 0.01 -23.37 19.83
N ILE A 377 0.99 -22.49 19.64
CA ILE A 377 1.08 -21.22 20.34
C ILE A 377 0.22 -20.22 19.58
N ILE A 378 -0.73 -19.57 20.26
CA ILE A 378 -1.54 -18.51 19.67
C ILE A 378 -0.85 -17.18 19.96
N ILE A 379 -0.73 -16.36 18.92
CA ILE A 379 -0.12 -15.03 18.96
C ILE A 379 -1.16 -14.04 18.50
N ASN A 380 -1.39 -12.99 19.30
CA ASN A 380 -2.38 -11.96 19.03
C ASN A 380 -1.71 -10.63 18.68
N ALA A 381 -2.35 -9.88 17.81
CA ALA A 381 -2.04 -8.48 17.56
C ALA A 381 -3.07 -7.57 18.24
N HIS A 382 -2.61 -6.52 18.92
CA HIS A 382 -3.43 -5.55 19.61
C HIS A 382 -3.05 -4.12 19.22
N LYS A 383 -4.02 -3.19 19.26
CA LYS A 383 -3.75 -1.77 19.02
C LYS A 383 -2.98 -1.19 20.21
N LEU A 384 -1.85 -0.53 19.89
CA LEU A 384 -1.06 0.20 20.88
C LEU A 384 -1.76 1.51 21.25
N ASN A 385 -1.94 1.77 22.56
CA ASN A 385 -2.45 3.05 23.09
C ASN A 385 -1.32 4.02 23.42
N GLY A 386 -0.14 3.52 23.75
CA GLY A 386 1.04 4.32 24.04
C GLY A 386 2.05 3.61 24.94
N ILE A 387 3.19 4.27 25.10
CA ILE A 387 4.27 3.82 25.99
C ILE A 387 4.60 4.99 26.90
N GLU A 388 4.32 4.85 28.19
CA GLU A 388 4.62 5.85 29.20
C GLU A 388 5.63 5.29 30.21
N ASN A 389 6.78 5.96 30.37
CA ASN A 389 7.85 5.53 31.30
C ASN A 389 8.30 4.07 31.10
N GLY A 390 8.29 3.57 29.87
CA GLY A 390 8.62 2.19 29.53
C GLY A 390 7.49 1.18 29.77
N VAL A 391 6.31 1.64 30.16
CA VAL A 391 5.11 0.80 30.31
C VAL A 391 4.29 0.83 29.03
N VAL A 392 4.06 -0.32 28.43
CA VAL A 392 3.23 -0.51 27.23
C VAL A 392 1.76 -0.58 27.63
N SER A 393 0.94 0.24 27.01
CA SER A 393 -0.53 0.20 27.14
C SER A 393 -1.15 -0.11 25.79
N TYR A 394 -2.05 -1.09 25.72
CA TYR A 394 -2.73 -1.50 24.49
C TYR A 394 -4.19 -1.85 24.74
N GLU A 395 -4.98 -1.91 23.67
CA GLU A 395 -6.39 -2.31 23.73
C GLU A 395 -6.50 -3.82 23.95
N SER A 396 -7.49 -4.24 24.75
CA SER A 396 -7.75 -5.67 24.99
C SER A 396 -8.37 -6.39 23.78
N ASP A 397 -8.92 -5.64 22.86
CA ASP A 397 -9.52 -6.17 21.63
C ASP A 397 -8.42 -6.67 20.69
N ILE A 398 -8.61 -7.90 20.19
CA ILE A 398 -7.68 -8.54 19.27
C ILE A 398 -7.96 -8.01 17.86
N LEU A 399 -6.93 -7.44 17.23
CA LEU A 399 -6.99 -7.02 15.83
C LEU A 399 -6.99 -8.21 14.90
N ASP A 400 -6.05 -9.12 15.12
CA ASP A 400 -5.88 -10.37 14.39
C ASP A 400 -5.07 -11.36 15.23
N TYR A 401 -5.11 -12.63 14.88
CA TYR A 401 -4.36 -13.68 15.56
C TYR A 401 -3.81 -14.72 14.57
N ASP A 402 -2.71 -15.34 14.94
CA ASP A 402 -2.12 -16.46 14.21
C ASP A 402 -1.68 -17.55 15.17
N SER A 403 -1.39 -18.74 14.67
CA SER A 403 -1.01 -19.89 15.48
C SER A 403 0.23 -20.59 14.94
N LEU A 404 1.17 -20.87 15.83
CA LEU A 404 2.40 -21.60 15.56
C LEU A 404 2.29 -23.06 15.95
N SER A 405 2.51 -23.96 15.00
CA SER A 405 2.61 -25.40 15.26
C SER A 405 4.04 -25.93 15.23
N TYR A 406 4.27 -27.08 15.85
CA TYR A 406 5.59 -27.68 16.14
C TYR A 406 6.51 -27.85 14.91
N ASN A 407 5.98 -27.97 13.71
CA ASN A 407 6.75 -28.28 12.49
C ASN A 407 6.76 -27.15 11.46
N ASP A 408 6.23 -25.98 11.78
CA ASP A 408 6.17 -24.88 10.82
C ASP A 408 7.42 -24.00 10.86
N ASN A 409 8.00 -23.76 9.71
CA ASN A 409 8.88 -22.62 9.47
C ASN A 409 8.04 -21.35 9.52
N SER A 410 7.98 -20.79 10.60
CA SER A 410 7.00 -19.98 11.24
C SER A 410 7.04 -18.56 10.75
N LYS A 411 6.38 -18.33 9.64
CA LYS A 411 5.96 -17.00 9.20
C LYS A 411 4.60 -16.70 9.81
N PHE A 412 4.46 -15.52 10.40
CA PHE A 412 3.20 -15.00 10.91
C PHE A 412 2.78 -13.82 10.07
N THR A 413 1.46 -13.72 9.84
CA THR A 413 0.89 -12.61 9.09
C THR A 413 -0.32 -12.09 9.83
N PHE A 414 -0.29 -10.80 10.17
CA PHE A 414 -1.43 -10.10 10.77
C PHE A 414 -2.09 -9.17 9.78
N ASP A 415 -3.41 -9.22 9.69
CA ASP A 415 -4.20 -8.25 8.94
C ASP A 415 -4.40 -6.97 9.76
N LEU A 416 -3.70 -5.92 9.37
CA LEU A 416 -3.75 -4.60 9.98
C LEU A 416 -4.55 -3.59 9.14
N THR A 417 -5.34 -4.04 8.17
CA THR A 417 -6.05 -3.16 7.23
C THR A 417 -6.92 -2.14 7.96
N LYS A 418 -7.69 -2.57 8.94
CA LYS A 418 -8.55 -1.68 9.73
C LYS A 418 -7.73 -0.66 10.52
N LEU A 419 -6.69 -1.12 11.21
CA LEU A 419 -5.82 -0.25 12.00
C LEU A 419 -5.08 0.77 11.11
N THR A 420 -4.60 0.35 9.93
CA THR A 420 -3.95 1.24 8.98
C THR A 420 -4.91 2.33 8.48
N LYS A 421 -6.16 1.99 8.17
CA LYS A 421 -7.20 2.97 7.84
C LYS A 421 -7.46 3.96 8.98
N GLU A 422 -7.47 3.49 10.23
CA GLU A 422 -7.61 4.37 11.41
C GLU A 422 -6.46 5.36 11.55
N TRP A 423 -5.22 4.96 11.26
CA TRP A 423 -4.06 5.86 11.28
C TRP A 423 -4.21 7.00 10.28
N TYR A 424 -4.61 6.71 9.03
CA TYR A 424 -4.90 7.75 8.04
C TYR A 424 -6.03 8.68 8.49
N ASP A 425 -7.03 8.16 9.17
CA ASP A 425 -8.15 8.93 9.71
C ASP A 425 -7.73 9.89 10.82
N ASN A 426 -6.72 9.52 11.60
CA ASN A 426 -6.19 10.31 12.71
C ASN A 426 -5.06 11.28 12.30
N GLY A 427 -4.83 11.49 11.00
CA GLY A 427 -3.83 12.41 10.46
C GLY A 427 -2.42 11.87 10.59
N ASP A 428 -2.18 10.66 10.09
CA ASP A 428 -0.87 9.99 10.01
C ASP A 428 -0.17 9.76 11.35
N LYS A 429 -0.90 9.78 12.45
CA LYS A 429 -0.35 9.44 13.76
C LYS A 429 -0.26 7.93 13.90
N VAL A 430 0.90 7.38 13.54
CA VAL A 430 1.21 5.95 13.63
C VAL A 430 1.79 5.66 15.00
N ASP A 431 1.04 4.98 15.84
CA ASP A 431 1.51 4.60 17.18
C ASP A 431 2.07 3.15 17.20
N GLY A 432 1.79 2.33 16.17
CA GLY A 432 2.19 0.92 16.11
C GLY A 432 1.14 -0.04 16.67
N PHE A 433 1.56 -1.29 16.86
CA PHE A 433 0.72 -2.34 17.45
C PHE A 433 1.55 -3.27 18.35
N VAL A 434 0.88 -4.05 19.18
CA VAL A 434 1.50 -4.95 20.14
C VAL A 434 1.25 -6.39 19.72
N ILE A 435 2.29 -7.21 19.76
CA ILE A 435 2.20 -8.66 19.56
C ILE A 435 2.37 -9.34 20.93
N GLU A 436 1.39 -10.14 21.30
CA GLU A 436 1.35 -10.88 22.55
C GLU A 436 1.22 -12.38 22.30
N GLY A 437 1.96 -13.19 23.05
CA GLY A 437 1.81 -14.65 23.04
C GLY A 437 0.83 -15.10 24.11
N LEU A 438 -0.26 -15.79 23.73
CA LEU A 438 -1.22 -16.38 24.63
C LEU A 438 -0.88 -17.85 24.92
N ASP A 439 0.14 -18.12 25.71
CA ASP A 439 0.32 -19.47 26.25
C ASP A 439 0.26 -19.46 27.78
N THR A 440 -0.73 -20.20 28.29
CA THR A 440 -0.89 -20.41 29.73
C THR A 440 -0.01 -21.54 30.29
N ALA A 441 0.70 -22.25 29.42
CA ALA A 441 1.61 -23.32 29.80
C ALA A 441 3.03 -22.76 29.97
N GLU A 442 3.61 -22.97 31.11
CA GLU A 442 4.92 -22.53 31.57
C GLU A 442 6.00 -22.43 30.47
N SER A 443 6.58 -21.22 30.33
CA SER A 443 7.88 -20.94 29.69
C SER A 443 8.09 -21.33 28.23
N ARG A 444 7.11 -21.16 27.35
CA ARG A 444 7.36 -21.21 25.90
C ARG A 444 7.85 -19.85 25.41
N ILE A 445 9.02 -19.85 24.82
CA ILE A 445 9.68 -18.66 24.32
C ILE A 445 9.78 -18.78 22.80
N ALA A 446 9.18 -17.84 22.07
CA ALA A 446 9.40 -17.72 20.63
C ALA A 446 10.51 -16.70 20.40
N ASN A 447 11.69 -17.15 19.98
CA ASN A 447 12.76 -16.26 19.58
C ASN A 447 12.47 -15.70 18.19
N LEU A 448 12.43 -14.37 18.08
CA LEU A 448 12.37 -13.73 16.77
C LEU A 448 13.63 -14.08 15.98
N LYS A 449 13.45 -14.32 14.69
CA LYS A 449 14.58 -14.51 13.81
C LYS A 449 15.26 -13.17 13.61
N GLU A 450 16.45 -13.05 14.18
CA GLU A 450 17.31 -11.92 13.88
C GLU A 450 17.66 -11.91 12.38
N SER A 451 17.92 -10.72 11.83
CA SER A 451 18.26 -10.47 10.42
C SER A 451 19.63 -11.05 10.00
N THR A 452 19.84 -12.33 10.25
CA THR A 452 21.05 -13.06 9.80
C THR A 452 20.85 -13.70 8.43
N ARG A 453 19.84 -13.24 7.69
CA ARG A 453 19.51 -13.78 6.38
C ARG A 453 20.33 -13.13 5.29
N THR A 454 20.66 -13.92 4.30
CA THR A 454 21.23 -13.46 3.03
C THR A 454 20.21 -12.71 2.17
N SER A 455 18.91 -12.80 2.51
CA SER A 455 17.81 -12.09 1.83
C SER A 455 16.85 -11.45 2.82
N ALA A 456 16.31 -10.28 2.47
CA ALA A 456 15.20 -9.63 3.18
C ALA A 456 13.86 -9.92 2.50
N THR A 457 12.82 -10.14 3.32
CA THR A 457 11.42 -10.17 2.89
C THR A 457 10.69 -8.99 3.55
N PRO A 458 9.66 -8.43 2.91
CA PRO A 458 8.96 -7.29 3.50
C PRO A 458 8.27 -7.67 4.81
N SER A 459 8.44 -6.83 5.82
CA SER A 459 7.74 -6.94 7.09
C SER A 459 6.33 -6.40 7.00
N ILE A 460 6.11 -5.40 6.16
CA ILE A 460 4.81 -4.77 5.96
C ILE A 460 4.55 -4.70 4.46
N THR A 461 3.32 -5.06 4.08
CA THR A 461 2.80 -4.85 2.73
C THR A 461 1.50 -4.07 2.81
N ILE A 462 1.41 -2.95 2.10
CA ILE A 462 0.22 -2.11 2.04
C ILE A 462 -0.22 -2.01 0.59
N ILE A 463 -1.43 -2.48 0.30
CA ILE A 463 -2.03 -2.39 -1.03
C ILE A 463 -3.05 -1.24 -1.02
N TYR A 464 -2.95 -0.36 -2.01
CA TYR A 464 -3.86 0.76 -2.19
C TYR A 464 -4.14 1.00 -3.67
N LYS A 465 -5.27 1.62 -3.98
CA LYS A 465 -5.73 1.87 -5.35
C LYS A 465 -6.25 3.30 -5.49
N ASP A 466 -5.99 3.88 -6.67
CA ASP A 466 -6.58 5.15 -7.09
C ASP A 466 -8.01 4.91 -7.64
N TYR A 467 -8.98 5.58 -7.03
CA TYR A 467 -10.39 5.59 -7.41
C TYR A 467 -10.82 6.97 -7.93
N SER A 468 -9.92 7.75 -8.50
CA SER A 468 -10.22 9.09 -9.00
C SER A 468 -11.18 9.11 -10.20
N GLY A 469 -11.43 7.97 -10.84
CA GLY A 469 -12.39 7.80 -11.92
C GLY A 469 -13.85 7.63 -11.45
N THR A 470 -14.74 7.42 -12.41
CA THR A 470 -16.10 6.93 -12.16
C THR A 470 -16.08 5.42 -12.36
N GLU A 471 -15.84 4.69 -11.29
CA GLU A 471 -15.69 3.24 -11.32
C GLU A 471 -17.04 2.54 -11.52
N SER A 472 -17.16 1.73 -12.54
CA SER A 472 -18.41 1.01 -12.88
C SER A 472 -18.77 -0.11 -11.90
N ASN A 473 -17.82 -0.55 -11.08
CA ASN A 473 -18.01 -1.58 -10.06
C ASN A 473 -18.44 -1.01 -8.70
N LEU A 474 -18.42 0.31 -8.52
CA LEU A 474 -18.89 0.96 -7.30
C LEU A 474 -20.37 1.31 -7.38
N SER A 475 -21.03 1.36 -6.22
CA SER A 475 -22.42 1.81 -6.09
C SER A 475 -22.48 3.32 -5.77
N TYR A 476 -23.57 3.95 -6.20
CA TYR A 476 -23.77 5.39 -6.07
C TYR A 476 -25.19 5.74 -5.63
N HIS A 477 -25.32 6.65 -4.67
CA HIS A 477 -26.56 7.35 -4.38
C HIS A 477 -26.78 8.48 -5.36
N THR A 478 -27.87 8.42 -6.11
CA THR A 478 -28.15 9.36 -7.20
C THR A 478 -29.28 10.30 -6.81
N VAL A 479 -29.09 11.60 -7.08
CA VAL A 479 -30.13 12.62 -6.99
C VAL A 479 -30.25 13.35 -8.31
N SER A 480 -31.47 13.70 -8.67
CA SER A 480 -31.74 14.53 -9.83
C SER A 480 -31.31 15.97 -9.53
N ALA A 481 -30.36 16.51 -10.29
CA ALA A 481 -29.73 17.79 -10.01
C ALA A 481 -29.71 18.68 -11.25
N GLY A 482 -30.06 19.94 -11.11
CA GLY A 482 -30.02 20.90 -12.20
C GLY A 482 -30.99 20.63 -13.35
N TYR A 483 -30.70 21.23 -14.50
CA TYR A 483 -31.43 21.00 -15.75
C TYR A 483 -30.68 19.93 -16.57
N ASN A 484 -31.32 18.80 -16.79
CA ASN A 484 -30.68 17.65 -17.44
C ASN A 484 -29.35 17.22 -16.75
N ALA A 485 -29.30 17.35 -15.43
CA ALA A 485 -28.14 16.97 -14.64
C ALA A 485 -28.51 15.92 -13.59
N GLN A 486 -27.54 15.12 -13.22
CA GLN A 486 -27.63 14.11 -12.19
C GLN A 486 -26.41 14.23 -11.28
N ALA A 487 -26.63 14.25 -9.98
CA ALA A 487 -25.55 14.14 -9.00
C ALA A 487 -25.56 12.74 -8.39
N LYS A 488 -24.39 12.15 -8.26
CA LYS A 488 -24.18 10.83 -7.64
C LYS A 488 -23.13 10.97 -6.53
N VAL A 489 -23.38 10.38 -5.39
CA VAL A 489 -22.39 10.24 -4.32
C VAL A 489 -21.98 8.77 -4.26
N SER A 490 -20.69 8.48 -4.33
CA SER A 490 -20.22 7.10 -4.18
C SER A 490 -20.49 6.62 -2.76
N ASP A 491 -21.13 5.46 -2.65
CA ASP A 491 -21.48 4.86 -1.37
C ASP A 491 -20.25 4.42 -0.59
N TYR A 492 -19.17 4.06 -1.30
CA TYR A 492 -17.91 3.63 -0.71
C TYR A 492 -16.91 4.78 -0.49
N LEU A 493 -16.70 5.60 -1.51
CA LEU A 493 -15.68 6.66 -1.48
C LEU A 493 -16.20 7.97 -0.86
N GLY A 494 -17.48 8.26 -1.01
CA GLY A 494 -18.08 9.51 -0.56
C GLY A 494 -17.86 10.71 -1.50
N ASN A 495 -17.22 10.51 -2.65
CA ASN A 495 -17.03 11.59 -3.61
C ASN A 495 -18.33 11.96 -4.34
N LEU A 496 -18.44 13.23 -4.71
CA LEU A 496 -19.55 13.75 -5.52
C LEU A 496 -19.16 13.72 -7.00
N VAL A 497 -19.97 13.06 -7.81
CA VAL A 497 -19.92 13.10 -9.28
C VAL A 497 -21.17 13.79 -9.80
N VAL A 498 -21.03 14.83 -10.61
CA VAL A 498 -22.15 15.50 -11.28
C VAL A 498 -22.03 15.31 -12.78
N SER A 499 -23.02 14.66 -13.38
CA SER A 499 -23.12 14.48 -14.83
C SER A 499 -24.15 15.45 -15.40
N GLN A 500 -23.69 16.45 -16.15
CA GLN A 500 -24.50 17.42 -16.84
C GLN A 500 -24.66 17.05 -18.30
N LYS A 501 -25.85 16.67 -18.70
CA LYS A 501 -26.18 16.43 -20.11
C LYS A 501 -26.37 17.77 -20.83
N LEU A 502 -25.52 18.07 -21.80
CA LEU A 502 -25.59 19.28 -22.64
C LEU A 502 -26.42 19.02 -23.89
N TYR A 503 -26.22 17.85 -24.50
CA TYR A 503 -26.97 17.51 -25.72
C TYR A 503 -27.18 15.98 -25.79
N GLU A 504 -28.33 15.57 -26.31
CA GLU A 504 -28.62 14.17 -26.60
C GLU A 504 -29.25 14.11 -28.00
N GLY A 505 -28.52 13.56 -28.93
CA GLY A 505 -29.00 13.30 -30.27
C GLY A 505 -30.00 12.15 -30.29
N THR A 506 -30.91 12.19 -31.23
CA THR A 506 -31.92 11.12 -31.44
C THR A 506 -31.72 10.43 -32.76
N GLY A 507 -32.14 9.16 -32.90
CA GLY A 507 -32.08 8.40 -34.14
C GLY A 507 -31.21 7.17 -34.06
N ALA A 508 -31.13 6.39 -35.15
CA ALA A 508 -30.50 5.08 -35.17
C ALA A 508 -29.06 5.08 -35.75
N ARG A 509 -28.56 6.23 -36.18
CA ARG A 509 -27.25 6.32 -36.86
C ARG A 509 -26.24 7.01 -35.95
N MET A 510 -25.85 6.35 -34.86
CA MET A 510 -24.90 6.87 -33.86
C MET A 510 -25.16 8.35 -33.51
N PRO A 511 -26.27 8.65 -32.82
CA PRO A 511 -26.53 9.99 -32.32
C PRO A 511 -25.51 10.31 -31.24
N VAL A 512 -24.98 11.55 -31.23
CA VAL A 512 -24.01 12.00 -30.24
C VAL A 512 -24.73 12.45 -28.96
N THR A 513 -24.18 12.04 -27.81
CA THR A 513 -24.51 12.63 -26.51
C THR A 513 -23.30 13.40 -25.98
N ILE A 514 -23.49 14.64 -25.53
CA ILE A 514 -22.46 15.44 -24.90
C ILE A 514 -22.75 15.56 -23.42
N LEU A 515 -21.82 15.05 -22.63
CA LEU A 515 -21.83 15.13 -21.17
C LEU A 515 -20.67 16.02 -20.72
N ALA A 516 -20.90 16.78 -19.64
CA ALA A 516 -19.85 17.34 -18.81
C ALA A 516 -19.93 16.65 -17.44
N THR A 517 -18.88 16.01 -17.03
CA THR A 517 -18.80 15.25 -15.77
C THR A 517 -17.87 15.96 -14.81
N TYR A 518 -18.37 16.27 -13.62
CA TYR A 518 -17.57 16.75 -12.48
C TYR A 518 -17.32 15.61 -11.51
N ASN A 519 -16.10 15.50 -11.01
CA ASN A 519 -15.74 14.59 -9.94
C ASN A 519 -14.97 15.35 -8.84
N SER A 520 -15.47 15.32 -7.61
CA SER A 520 -14.88 16.07 -6.49
C SER A 520 -13.50 15.60 -6.05
N ILE A 521 -13.04 14.44 -6.50
CA ILE A 521 -11.69 13.92 -6.26
C ILE A 521 -10.68 14.51 -7.26
N LYS A 522 -11.11 14.86 -8.49
CA LYS A 522 -10.22 15.35 -9.54
C LYS A 522 -9.99 16.86 -9.42
N ASN A 523 -8.79 17.27 -9.08
CA ASN A 523 -8.49 18.68 -8.83
C ASN A 523 -7.81 19.43 -9.98
N ASN A 524 -7.30 18.76 -11.03
CA ASN A 524 -6.36 19.37 -11.99
C ASN A 524 -6.69 19.19 -13.48
N ASP A 525 -7.96 19.13 -13.84
CA ASP A 525 -8.33 18.93 -15.24
C ASP A 525 -8.34 20.22 -16.07
N ILE A 526 -8.13 20.07 -17.39
CA ILE A 526 -7.95 21.16 -18.37
C ILE A 526 -9.13 22.15 -18.38
N ASN A 527 -10.35 21.71 -18.03
CA ASN A 527 -11.60 22.50 -18.11
C ASN A 527 -12.13 23.00 -16.78
N GLY A 528 -11.28 23.08 -15.79
CA GLY A 528 -11.66 23.58 -14.48
C GLY A 528 -11.85 22.47 -13.48
N CYS A 529 -11.23 22.65 -12.35
CA CYS A 529 -11.14 21.74 -11.19
C CYS A 529 -12.25 20.68 -11.16
N GLY A 530 -11.94 19.48 -11.62
CA GLY A 530 -12.83 18.33 -11.61
C GLY A 530 -13.82 18.17 -12.77
N TRP A 531 -13.89 19.08 -13.72
CA TRP A 531 -14.79 18.96 -14.90
C TRP A 531 -14.08 18.34 -16.11
N TYR A 532 -14.77 17.40 -16.77
CA TYR A 532 -14.35 16.70 -17.97
C TYR A 532 -15.51 16.59 -18.97
N PHE A 533 -15.24 16.79 -20.26
CA PHE A 533 -16.27 16.65 -21.31
C PHE A 533 -16.10 15.32 -22.05
N SER A 534 -17.21 14.66 -22.36
CA SER A 534 -17.22 13.33 -23.00
C SER A 534 -16.48 13.24 -24.33
N PHE A 535 -16.20 14.35 -24.99
CA PHE A 535 -15.42 14.41 -26.23
C PHE A 535 -13.92 14.63 -26.04
N GLU A 536 -13.44 14.66 -24.79
CA GLU A 536 -12.03 14.84 -24.47
C GLU A 536 -11.27 13.51 -24.33
N GLN A 537 -11.93 12.42 -24.70
CA GLN A 537 -11.29 11.10 -24.76
C GLN A 537 -9.94 11.18 -25.49
N CYS A 538 -8.94 10.54 -24.94
CA CYS A 538 -7.62 10.54 -25.55
C CYS A 538 -6.81 9.31 -25.15
N ILE A 539 -5.76 9.05 -25.94
CA ILE A 539 -4.73 8.07 -25.65
C ILE A 539 -3.46 8.83 -25.23
N LYS A 540 -2.86 8.41 -24.11
CA LYS A 540 -1.57 8.90 -23.65
C LYS A 540 -0.56 7.76 -23.59
N GLU A 541 0.72 8.07 -23.71
CA GLU A 541 1.79 7.14 -23.35
C GLU A 541 1.98 7.12 -21.83
N THR A 542 2.39 5.98 -21.35
CA THR A 542 2.82 5.82 -19.95
C THR A 542 4.26 6.30 -19.78
N ASN A 543 4.74 6.38 -18.56
CA ASN A 543 6.16 6.58 -18.29
C ASN A 543 7.00 5.38 -18.76
N LYS A 544 8.33 5.55 -18.78
CA LYS A 544 9.26 4.54 -19.28
C LYS A 544 9.14 3.20 -18.52
N ASN A 545 8.90 3.25 -17.23
CA ASN A 545 8.84 2.05 -16.38
C ASN A 545 7.60 1.22 -16.71
N LEU A 546 6.42 1.83 -16.74
CA LEU A 546 5.19 1.18 -17.15
C LEU A 546 5.27 0.63 -18.57
N SER A 547 5.89 1.39 -19.48
CA SER A 547 6.12 0.95 -20.86
C SER A 547 7.03 -0.27 -20.93
N ASN A 548 8.09 -0.34 -20.13
CA ASN A 548 8.97 -1.51 -20.06
C ASN A 548 8.24 -2.77 -19.55
N ALA A 549 7.24 -2.60 -18.69
CA ALA A 549 6.38 -3.69 -18.20
C ALA A 549 5.26 -4.06 -19.19
N GLY A 550 5.22 -3.42 -20.35
CA GLY A 550 4.21 -3.68 -21.37
C GLY A 550 2.94 -2.85 -21.24
N TYR A 551 2.85 -1.94 -20.25
CA TYR A 551 1.76 -0.95 -20.16
C TYR A 551 2.19 0.31 -20.91
N ASN A 552 1.97 0.33 -22.22
CA ASN A 552 2.48 1.41 -23.05
C ASN A 552 1.50 2.57 -23.20
N TYR A 553 0.19 2.35 -22.97
CA TYR A 553 -0.85 3.32 -23.25
C TYR A 553 -1.85 3.42 -22.09
N ILE A 554 -2.35 4.66 -21.91
CA ILE A 554 -3.49 4.99 -21.04
C ILE A 554 -4.60 5.46 -21.95
N TYR A 555 -5.78 4.84 -21.87
CA TYR A 555 -7.01 5.33 -22.47
C TYR A 555 -7.77 6.15 -21.45
N ILE A 556 -8.09 7.38 -21.75
CA ILE A 556 -8.96 8.23 -20.96
C ILE A 556 -10.35 8.22 -21.60
N ASP A 557 -11.34 7.76 -20.85
CA ASP A 557 -12.69 7.53 -21.34
C ASP A 557 -13.58 8.79 -21.36
N THR A 558 -14.87 8.62 -21.63
CA THR A 558 -15.86 9.72 -21.73
C THR A 558 -16.14 10.42 -20.40
N GLU A 559 -15.82 9.82 -19.27
CA GLU A 559 -16.01 10.39 -17.94
C GLU A 559 -14.70 10.87 -17.32
N GLY A 560 -13.59 10.73 -18.08
CA GLY A 560 -12.24 11.11 -17.67
C GLY A 560 -11.54 10.04 -16.82
N THR A 561 -12.04 8.81 -16.78
CA THR A 561 -11.39 7.70 -16.09
C THR A 561 -10.21 7.21 -16.89
N SER A 562 -9.09 6.95 -16.22
CA SER A 562 -7.85 6.46 -16.84
C SER A 562 -7.80 4.94 -16.79
N HIS A 563 -7.60 4.29 -17.94
CA HIS A 563 -7.49 2.86 -18.09
C HIS A 563 -6.12 2.48 -18.65
N TYR A 564 -5.38 1.65 -17.93
CA TYR A 564 -4.05 1.22 -18.33
C TYR A 564 -4.12 0.01 -19.24
N LEU A 565 -3.47 0.08 -20.40
CA LEU A 565 -3.55 -0.94 -21.43
C LEU A 565 -2.24 -1.74 -21.50
N LYS A 566 -2.34 -3.06 -21.31
CA LYS A 566 -1.20 -3.98 -21.30
C LYS A 566 -1.00 -4.65 -22.66
N LYS A 567 0.23 -4.71 -23.13
CA LYS A 567 0.58 -5.40 -24.38
C LYS A 567 0.26 -6.90 -24.27
N SER A 568 -0.45 -7.43 -25.25
CA SER A 568 -0.72 -8.86 -25.36
C SER A 568 0.57 -9.65 -25.61
N SER A 569 0.69 -10.82 -25.01
CA SER A 569 1.82 -11.73 -25.22
C SER A 569 1.77 -12.43 -26.60
N SER A 570 0.60 -12.49 -27.23
CA SER A 570 0.34 -13.26 -28.47
C SER A 570 0.04 -12.41 -29.71
N GLU A 571 -0.32 -11.13 -29.54
CA GLU A 571 -0.73 -10.24 -30.62
C GLU A 571 -0.09 -8.85 -30.47
N GLU A 572 0.07 -8.12 -31.56
CA GLU A 572 0.48 -6.69 -31.57
C GLU A 572 -0.71 -5.79 -31.18
N LYS A 573 -1.24 -6.03 -29.98
CA LYS A 573 -2.37 -5.32 -29.40
C LYS A 573 -2.14 -5.07 -27.92
N TRP A 574 -2.84 -4.09 -27.37
CA TRP A 574 -2.91 -3.80 -25.94
C TRP A 574 -4.32 -4.06 -25.44
N LEU A 575 -4.42 -4.73 -24.32
CA LEU A 575 -5.69 -5.13 -23.71
C LEU A 575 -5.96 -4.21 -22.52
N GLY A 576 -7.21 -3.78 -22.36
CA GLY A 576 -7.66 -3.08 -21.17
C GLY A 576 -7.74 -3.99 -19.95
N GLU A 577 -8.00 -3.40 -18.80
CA GLU A 577 -8.24 -4.07 -17.54
C GLU A 577 -9.36 -5.11 -17.66
N ASP A 578 -9.32 -6.14 -16.82
CA ASP A 578 -10.33 -7.19 -16.80
C ASP A 578 -11.74 -6.60 -16.61
N GLY A 579 -12.66 -7.01 -17.48
CA GLY A 579 -14.04 -6.52 -17.49
C GLY A 579 -14.30 -5.27 -18.34
N LEU A 580 -13.28 -4.53 -18.76
CA LEU A 580 -13.44 -3.33 -19.60
C LEU A 580 -13.76 -3.68 -21.08
N GLY A 581 -13.24 -4.81 -21.58
CA GLY A 581 -13.51 -5.29 -22.93
C GLY A 581 -12.91 -4.43 -24.05
N ILE A 582 -11.90 -3.63 -23.76
CA ILE A 582 -11.23 -2.72 -24.70
C ILE A 582 -9.97 -3.37 -25.23
N THR A 583 -9.76 -3.19 -26.55
CA THR A 583 -8.52 -3.60 -27.23
C THR A 583 -7.97 -2.42 -28.02
N LEU A 584 -6.68 -2.13 -27.90
CA LEU A 584 -6.00 -1.06 -28.64
C LEU A 584 -5.01 -1.66 -29.63
N SER A 585 -4.94 -1.10 -30.82
CA SER A 585 -3.91 -1.38 -31.83
C SER A 585 -3.36 -0.08 -32.43
N VAL A 586 -2.05 -0.05 -32.64
CA VAL A 586 -1.34 1.11 -33.19
C VAL A 586 -1.13 0.90 -34.68
N LYS A 587 -1.45 1.92 -35.48
CA LYS A 587 -1.18 2.01 -36.93
C LYS A 587 -0.16 3.12 -37.16
N GLU A 588 0.31 3.25 -38.40
CA GLU A 588 1.31 4.25 -38.77
C GLU A 588 0.85 5.68 -38.52
N ASP A 589 -0.43 5.97 -38.76
CA ASP A 589 -1.03 7.31 -38.74
C ASP A 589 -2.13 7.49 -37.67
N CYS A 590 -2.51 6.44 -36.95
CA CYS A 590 -3.59 6.50 -35.95
C CYS A 590 -3.52 5.36 -34.92
N ILE A 591 -4.32 5.48 -33.86
CA ILE A 591 -4.53 4.44 -32.87
C ILE A 591 -6.00 4.02 -32.94
N ILE A 592 -6.23 2.72 -32.96
CA ILE A 592 -7.56 2.10 -33.02
C ILE A 592 -7.89 1.50 -31.65
N VAL A 593 -9.03 1.86 -31.09
CA VAL A 593 -9.59 1.24 -29.90
C VAL A 593 -10.91 0.55 -30.28
N GLU A 594 -10.97 -0.76 -30.03
CA GLU A 594 -12.19 -1.55 -30.19
C GLU A 594 -12.86 -1.73 -28.83
N ASN A 595 -14.12 -1.30 -28.72
CA ASN A 595 -14.93 -1.41 -27.53
C ASN A 595 -16.27 -2.08 -27.88
N GLY A 596 -16.30 -3.40 -27.73
CA GLY A 596 -17.51 -4.18 -28.02
C GLY A 596 -18.01 -4.05 -29.48
N ASN A 597 -19.01 -3.18 -29.70
CA ASN A 597 -19.62 -2.97 -31.01
C ASN A 597 -19.15 -1.69 -31.75
N THR A 598 -18.23 -0.95 -31.15
CA THR A 598 -17.73 0.31 -31.69
C THR A 598 -16.21 0.27 -31.88
N THR A 599 -15.76 0.96 -32.93
CA THR A 599 -14.35 1.18 -33.22
C THR A 599 -14.07 2.67 -33.12
N GLN A 600 -13.20 3.06 -32.20
CA GLN A 600 -12.74 4.43 -32.02
C GLN A 600 -11.39 4.62 -32.70
N THR A 601 -11.22 5.71 -33.39
CA THR A 601 -9.95 6.10 -34.02
C THR A 601 -9.43 7.34 -33.33
N PHE A 602 -8.19 7.28 -32.88
CA PHE A 602 -7.47 8.37 -32.23
C PHE A 602 -6.29 8.81 -33.10
N ASP A 603 -5.90 10.07 -32.98
CA ASP A 603 -4.64 10.56 -33.53
C ASP A 603 -3.45 9.87 -32.82
N THR A 604 -2.28 9.95 -33.40
CA THR A 604 -1.05 9.45 -32.74
C THR A 604 -0.80 10.19 -31.43
N VAL A 605 -0.14 9.55 -30.48
CA VAL A 605 0.22 10.20 -29.21
C VAL A 605 1.09 11.45 -29.45
N ALA A 606 1.97 11.41 -30.43
CA ALA A 606 2.78 12.55 -30.83
C ALA A 606 1.96 13.80 -31.22
N ASN A 607 0.73 13.61 -31.72
CA ASN A 607 -0.24 14.65 -32.01
C ASN A 607 -1.26 14.92 -30.91
N GLY A 608 -1.07 14.30 -29.74
CA GLY A 608 -1.90 14.46 -28.55
C GLY A 608 -2.95 13.37 -28.33
N GLY A 609 -2.94 12.30 -29.13
CA GLY A 609 -3.78 11.10 -28.93
C GLY A 609 -5.28 11.37 -28.91
N LYS A 610 -5.77 12.40 -29.58
CA LYS A 610 -7.17 12.87 -29.53
C LYS A 610 -8.09 11.98 -30.34
N ILE A 611 -9.36 11.83 -29.91
CA ILE A 611 -10.35 11.10 -30.67
C ILE A 611 -10.62 11.77 -32.01
N LEU A 612 -10.61 11.01 -33.11
CA LEU A 612 -10.91 11.47 -34.48
C LEU A 612 -12.27 10.98 -34.97
N SER A 613 -12.62 9.74 -34.66
CA SER A 613 -13.88 9.18 -35.04
C SER A 613 -14.30 7.99 -34.18
N GLU A 614 -15.60 7.71 -34.18
CA GLU A 614 -16.18 6.50 -33.62
C GLU A 614 -17.14 5.90 -34.64
N THR A 615 -17.01 4.61 -34.93
CA THR A 615 -17.77 3.91 -35.95
C THR A 615 -18.45 2.67 -35.37
N ASP A 616 -19.75 2.49 -35.61
CA ASP A 616 -20.50 1.29 -35.23
C ASP A 616 -20.28 0.15 -36.28
N LYS A 617 -20.71 -1.04 -35.94
CA LYS A 617 -20.65 -2.22 -36.81
C LYS A 617 -21.44 -2.09 -38.13
N ASN A 618 -22.33 -1.08 -38.27
CA ASN A 618 -23.10 -0.80 -39.47
C ASN A 618 -22.42 0.26 -40.35
N GLY A 619 -21.27 0.77 -39.94
CA GLY A 619 -20.53 1.81 -40.66
C GLY A 619 -21.03 3.23 -40.43
N ASN A 620 -21.95 3.46 -39.48
CA ASN A 620 -22.29 4.83 -39.09
C ASN A 620 -21.13 5.41 -38.29
N THR A 621 -20.75 6.66 -38.58
CA THR A 621 -19.55 7.26 -38.01
C THR A 621 -19.83 8.63 -37.44
N VAL A 622 -19.41 8.84 -36.19
CA VAL A 622 -19.22 10.15 -35.55
C VAL A 622 -17.83 10.64 -35.85
N THR A 623 -17.69 11.89 -36.28
CA THR A 623 -16.41 12.50 -36.62
C THR A 623 -16.14 13.73 -35.77
N TYR A 624 -14.89 13.83 -35.29
CA TYR A 624 -14.39 14.93 -34.47
C TYR A 624 -13.39 15.75 -35.28
N SER A 625 -13.66 17.03 -35.48
CA SER A 625 -12.84 17.92 -36.31
C SER A 625 -12.11 18.96 -35.45
N TYR A 626 -10.83 19.12 -35.65
CA TYR A 626 -9.98 20.01 -34.86
C TYR A 626 -9.46 21.21 -35.71
N THR A 627 -9.36 22.35 -35.06
CA THR A 627 -8.76 23.57 -35.65
C THR A 627 -7.77 24.17 -34.66
N ASN A 628 -6.51 24.33 -35.07
CA ASN A 628 -5.42 24.82 -34.21
C ASN A 628 -5.31 24.02 -32.87
N GLY A 629 -5.50 22.72 -32.93
CA GLY A 629 -5.39 21.83 -31.80
C GLY A 629 -6.62 21.76 -30.87
N TYR A 630 -7.66 22.56 -31.11
CA TYR A 630 -8.92 22.58 -30.38
C TYR A 630 -10.04 21.90 -31.16
N LEU A 631 -10.90 21.12 -30.51
CA LEU A 631 -12.05 20.49 -31.15
C LEU A 631 -13.03 21.58 -31.64
N SER A 632 -13.22 21.69 -32.92
CA SER A 632 -14.09 22.73 -33.51
C SER A 632 -15.51 22.25 -33.75
N SER A 633 -15.70 20.97 -34.12
CA SER A 633 -17.03 20.40 -34.37
C SER A 633 -17.06 18.88 -34.20
N ILE A 634 -18.25 18.38 -33.90
CA ILE A 634 -18.60 16.96 -33.86
C ILE A 634 -19.72 16.76 -34.88
N THR A 635 -19.55 15.81 -35.82
CA THR A 635 -20.57 15.43 -36.80
C THR A 635 -21.06 14.02 -36.48
N ASP A 636 -22.34 13.84 -36.22
CA ASP A 636 -22.90 12.53 -35.93
C ASP A 636 -23.13 11.68 -37.19
N GLY A 637 -23.47 10.42 -37.04
CA GLY A 637 -23.69 9.50 -38.15
C GLY A 637 -24.91 9.82 -39.03
N SER A 638 -25.70 10.84 -38.68
CA SER A 638 -26.78 11.39 -39.51
C SER A 638 -26.39 12.69 -40.22
N GLY A 639 -25.14 13.16 -40.02
CA GLY A 639 -24.62 14.41 -40.60
C GLY A 639 -25.01 15.66 -39.82
N ARG A 640 -25.54 15.57 -38.60
CA ARG A 640 -25.82 16.72 -37.74
C ARG A 640 -24.54 17.23 -37.11
N ILE A 641 -24.35 18.53 -37.13
CA ILE A 641 -23.12 19.18 -36.72
C ILE A 641 -23.34 19.93 -35.40
N ILE A 642 -22.49 19.65 -34.42
CA ILE A 642 -22.37 20.40 -33.19
C ILE A 642 -21.06 21.17 -33.26
N GLN A 643 -21.08 22.48 -32.96
CA GLN A 643 -19.90 23.35 -32.99
C GLN A 643 -19.50 23.77 -31.58
N LEU A 644 -18.19 23.86 -31.33
CA LEU A 644 -17.64 24.24 -30.04
C LEU A 644 -16.96 25.61 -30.12
N GLY A 645 -17.29 26.50 -29.19
CA GLY A 645 -16.72 27.82 -29.03
C GLY A 645 -15.79 27.87 -27.82
N TYR A 646 -14.75 28.72 -27.93
CA TYR A 646 -13.70 28.85 -26.90
C TYR A 646 -13.48 30.31 -26.51
N THR A 647 -13.08 30.52 -25.26
CA THR A 647 -12.58 31.78 -24.74
C THR A 647 -11.14 31.64 -24.27
N GLY A 648 -10.35 32.71 -24.43
CA GLY A 648 -8.96 32.75 -23.98
C GLY A 648 -8.84 32.83 -22.46
N LYS A 649 -7.77 32.25 -21.91
CA LYS A 649 -7.34 32.35 -20.53
C LYS A 649 -6.13 33.28 -20.40
N PRO A 650 -5.82 33.82 -19.19
CA PRO A 650 -4.69 34.71 -18.98
C PRO A 650 -3.33 34.07 -19.33
N ASP A 651 -3.20 32.75 -19.22
CA ASP A 651 -2.01 31.96 -19.58
C ASP A 651 -1.84 31.73 -21.09
N GLY A 652 -2.78 32.24 -21.91
CA GLY A 652 -2.79 32.08 -23.37
C GLY A 652 -3.45 30.80 -23.85
N SER A 653 -3.82 29.89 -22.99
CA SER A 653 -4.64 28.71 -23.32
C SER A 653 -6.09 29.09 -23.55
N LYS A 654 -6.91 28.13 -23.99
CA LYS A 654 -8.34 28.35 -24.23
C LYS A 654 -9.16 27.32 -23.51
N ARG A 655 -10.33 27.72 -23.06
CA ARG A 655 -11.37 26.86 -22.47
C ARG A 655 -12.66 26.99 -23.25
N ILE A 656 -13.46 25.92 -23.24
CA ILE A 656 -14.76 25.90 -23.91
C ILE A 656 -15.73 26.87 -23.22
N ASN A 657 -16.44 27.66 -23.99
CA ASN A 657 -17.46 28.58 -23.43
C ASN A 657 -18.82 28.47 -24.13
N GLN A 658 -18.92 27.69 -25.21
CA GLN A 658 -20.18 27.56 -25.95
C GLN A 658 -20.26 26.22 -26.67
N VAL A 659 -21.44 25.63 -26.69
CA VAL A 659 -21.82 24.51 -27.55
C VAL A 659 -22.97 24.98 -28.42
N THR A 660 -22.79 25.00 -29.75
CA THR A 660 -23.82 25.31 -30.72
C THR A 660 -24.42 24.02 -31.26
N LEU A 661 -25.71 23.82 -31.06
CA LEU A 661 -26.46 22.64 -31.43
C LEU A 661 -26.78 22.60 -32.94
N PRO A 662 -27.23 21.44 -33.49
CA PRO A 662 -27.54 21.33 -34.92
C PRO A 662 -28.65 22.28 -35.43
N ASP A 663 -29.52 22.74 -34.58
CA ASP A 663 -30.58 23.73 -34.87
C ASP A 663 -30.10 25.17 -34.72
N ASN A 664 -28.79 25.42 -34.51
CA ASN A 664 -28.14 26.68 -34.21
C ASN A 664 -28.47 27.29 -32.84
N GLU A 665 -29.22 26.57 -31.99
CA GLU A 665 -29.35 26.95 -30.60
C GLU A 665 -28.01 26.81 -29.84
N LYS A 666 -27.84 27.58 -28.75
CA LYS A 666 -26.55 27.70 -28.06
C LYS A 666 -26.68 27.41 -26.58
N ILE A 667 -25.80 26.55 -26.09
CA ILE A 667 -25.58 26.38 -24.67
C ILE A 667 -24.32 27.18 -24.31
N SER A 668 -24.46 28.08 -23.34
CA SER A 668 -23.34 28.91 -22.85
C SER A 668 -22.76 28.33 -21.56
N ILE A 669 -21.44 28.31 -21.44
CA ILE A 669 -20.69 27.81 -20.29
C ILE A 669 -20.01 28.99 -19.61
N TYR A 670 -20.31 29.21 -18.34
CA TYR A 670 -19.75 30.28 -17.54
C TYR A 670 -18.82 29.74 -16.47
N TYR A 671 -17.80 30.52 -16.13
CA TYR A 671 -16.79 30.20 -15.13
C TYR A 671 -16.80 31.22 -13.99
N ASN A 672 -16.32 30.83 -12.80
CA ASN A 672 -16.33 31.70 -11.62
C ASN A 672 -15.41 32.91 -11.75
N SER A 673 -14.23 32.73 -12.35
CA SER A 673 -13.27 33.82 -12.61
C SER A 673 -12.41 33.52 -13.84
N SER A 674 -11.58 34.50 -14.23
CA SER A 674 -10.57 34.28 -15.28
C SER A 674 -9.41 33.37 -14.81
N GLU A 675 -9.15 33.28 -13.52
CA GLU A 675 -8.01 32.56 -12.93
C GLU A 675 -8.40 31.18 -12.41
N ILE A 676 -9.66 31.00 -11.95
CA ILE A 676 -10.17 29.75 -11.41
C ILE A 676 -11.08 29.10 -12.46
N ASP A 677 -10.71 27.90 -12.88
CA ASP A 677 -11.38 27.16 -13.95
C ASP A 677 -12.62 26.37 -13.51
N THR A 678 -13.27 26.75 -12.41
CA THR A 678 -14.52 26.11 -11.97
C THR A 678 -15.70 26.61 -12.81
N ILE A 679 -16.47 25.68 -13.37
CA ILE A 679 -17.67 26.00 -14.14
C ILE A 679 -18.77 26.49 -13.18
N SER A 680 -19.21 27.74 -13.33
CA SER A 680 -20.25 28.32 -12.49
C SER A 680 -21.66 28.04 -13.01
N ALA A 681 -21.83 27.86 -14.32
CA ALA A 681 -23.15 27.57 -14.86
C ALA A 681 -23.11 27.06 -16.30
N PHE A 682 -24.11 26.23 -16.64
CA PHE A 682 -24.54 25.93 -17.99
C PHE A 682 -25.89 26.61 -18.25
N VAL A 683 -25.98 27.45 -19.25
CA VAL A 683 -27.20 28.16 -19.64
C VAL A 683 -27.73 27.63 -20.95
N PHE A 684 -28.93 27.07 -20.94
CA PHE A 684 -29.57 26.41 -22.07
C PHE A 684 -30.41 27.36 -22.90
N PRO A 685 -30.77 27.01 -24.15
CA PRO A 685 -31.55 27.85 -25.07
C PRO A 685 -32.90 28.29 -24.50
N ASP A 686 -33.57 27.41 -23.76
CA ASP A 686 -34.86 27.66 -23.06
C ASP A 686 -34.69 28.51 -21.79
N LYS A 687 -33.48 29.08 -21.56
CA LYS A 687 -33.10 29.92 -20.43
C LYS A 687 -33.05 29.20 -19.07
N LYS A 688 -33.22 27.91 -19.06
CA LYS A 688 -32.90 27.13 -17.86
C LYS A 688 -31.39 27.08 -17.63
N THR A 689 -31.01 27.05 -16.39
CA THR A 689 -29.64 27.14 -15.99
C THR A 689 -29.32 26.10 -14.89
N SER A 690 -28.27 25.30 -15.08
CA SER A 690 -27.63 24.57 -13.99
C SER A 690 -26.50 25.44 -13.44
N ALA A 691 -26.61 25.84 -12.18
CA ALA A 691 -25.61 26.69 -11.51
C ALA A 691 -24.94 25.97 -10.37
N PHE A 692 -23.61 26.10 -10.27
CA PHE A 692 -22.77 25.40 -9.32
C PHE A 692 -22.00 26.38 -8.44
N TYR A 693 -21.87 26.04 -7.16
CA TYR A 693 -21.20 26.85 -6.15
C TYR A 693 -20.20 25.96 -5.41
N TYR A 694 -19.03 26.48 -5.14
CA TYR A 694 -17.87 25.73 -4.65
C TYR A 694 -17.42 26.24 -3.28
N ASP A 695 -16.76 25.39 -2.54
CA ASP A 695 -16.00 25.78 -1.35
C ASP A 695 -14.56 26.26 -1.73
N LYS A 696 -13.75 26.53 -0.70
CA LYS A 696 -12.36 26.95 -0.89
C LYS A 696 -11.45 25.88 -1.50
N ASN A 697 -11.88 24.62 -1.49
CA ASN A 697 -11.16 23.47 -2.05
C ASN A 697 -11.69 23.10 -3.45
N ASN A 698 -12.47 23.97 -4.08
CA ASN A 698 -13.12 23.77 -5.36
C ASN A 698 -14.12 22.58 -5.40
N LYS A 699 -14.68 22.19 -4.25
CA LYS A 699 -15.69 21.15 -4.19
C LYS A 699 -17.10 21.78 -4.32
N ILE A 700 -17.96 21.18 -5.14
CA ILE A 700 -19.35 21.67 -5.30
C ILE A 700 -20.11 21.47 -4.00
N THR A 701 -20.47 22.56 -3.34
CA THR A 701 -21.28 22.55 -2.12
C THR A 701 -22.77 22.81 -2.39
N LYS A 702 -23.08 23.33 -3.56
CA LYS A 702 -24.45 23.64 -3.91
C LYS A 702 -24.64 23.59 -5.43
N GLU A 703 -25.73 23.00 -5.84
CA GLU A 703 -26.23 23.00 -7.20
C GLU A 703 -27.64 23.62 -7.22
N GLN A 704 -28.00 24.35 -8.29
CA GLN A 704 -29.30 24.95 -8.47
C GLN A 704 -29.80 24.78 -9.89
N LEU A 705 -31.05 24.35 -10.03
CA LEU A 705 -31.83 24.58 -11.23
C LEU A 705 -32.47 25.98 -11.17
N GLN A 706 -32.18 26.83 -12.13
CA GLN A 706 -32.64 28.19 -12.20
C GLN A 706 -33.40 28.41 -13.52
N ASN A 707 -34.44 29.24 -13.46
CA ASN A 707 -35.06 29.83 -14.65
C ASN A 707 -34.61 31.30 -14.75
N ARG A 708 -33.81 31.62 -15.79
CA ARG A 708 -33.22 32.94 -15.96
C ARG A 708 -34.01 33.74 -17.00
N THR A 709 -34.67 34.82 -16.59
CA THR A 709 -35.27 35.80 -17.48
C THR A 709 -34.40 37.07 -17.52
N LEU A 710 -34.67 38.00 -18.43
CA LEU A 710 -33.95 39.26 -18.56
C LEU A 710 -34.00 40.10 -17.28
N GLU A 711 -35.05 39.94 -16.48
CA GLU A 711 -35.34 40.79 -15.30
C GLU A 711 -35.19 40.05 -13.97
N ASN A 712 -35.18 38.71 -13.98
CA ASN A 712 -35.18 37.93 -12.74
C ASN A 712 -34.56 36.53 -12.92
N THR A 713 -33.92 36.00 -11.85
CA THR A 713 -33.48 34.62 -11.76
C THR A 713 -34.30 33.92 -10.67
N ALA A 714 -35.13 32.98 -11.08
CA ALA A 714 -35.92 32.18 -10.16
C ALA A 714 -35.24 30.81 -9.92
N VAL A 715 -34.98 30.47 -8.68
CA VAL A 715 -34.50 29.16 -8.27
C VAL A 715 -35.69 28.20 -8.25
N ILE A 716 -35.61 27.11 -9.00
CA ILE A 716 -36.66 26.07 -9.09
C ILE A 716 -36.38 24.98 -8.07
N SER A 717 -35.15 24.48 -8.03
CA SER A 717 -34.70 23.50 -7.07
C SER A 717 -33.24 23.75 -6.69
N LYS A 718 -32.84 23.24 -5.55
CA LYS A 718 -31.48 23.38 -5.03
C LYS A 718 -31.11 22.13 -4.24
N HIS A 719 -29.89 21.64 -4.47
CA HIS A 719 -29.26 20.64 -3.64
C HIS A 719 -28.04 21.24 -2.97
N CYS A 720 -27.82 20.89 -1.70
CA CYS A 720 -26.65 21.28 -0.96
C CYS A 720 -25.91 20.02 -0.50
N PHE A 721 -24.58 20.07 -0.58
CA PHE A 721 -23.69 18.98 -0.20
C PHE A 721 -22.75 19.49 0.91
N ILE A 722 -22.64 18.73 1.99
CA ILE A 722 -21.72 19.01 3.09
C ILE A 722 -20.65 17.92 3.08
N TYR A 723 -19.39 18.33 3.20
CA TYR A 723 -18.25 17.44 3.22
C TYR A 723 -17.62 17.37 4.61
N ASN A 724 -17.01 16.23 4.93
CA ASN A 724 -16.07 16.10 6.05
C ASN A 724 -14.68 16.58 5.63
N GLU A 725 -13.73 16.53 6.57
CA GLU A 725 -12.32 16.91 6.34
C GLU A 725 -11.62 16.04 5.29
N LYS A 726 -12.09 14.81 5.08
CA LYS A 726 -11.60 13.87 4.06
C LYS A 726 -12.17 14.12 2.66
N GLY A 727 -12.99 15.14 2.50
CA GLY A 727 -13.64 15.45 1.21
C GLY A 727 -14.79 14.53 0.84
N GLN A 728 -15.34 13.76 1.78
CA GLN A 728 -16.49 12.88 1.58
C GLN A 728 -17.80 13.63 1.87
N VAL A 729 -18.82 13.43 1.06
CA VAL A 729 -20.15 14.00 1.27
C VAL A 729 -20.83 13.34 2.47
N THR A 730 -21.09 14.10 3.52
CA THR A 730 -21.73 13.60 4.75
C THR A 730 -23.20 13.98 4.86
N LYS A 731 -23.66 14.93 4.05
CA LYS A 731 -25.07 15.29 3.99
C LYS A 731 -25.46 15.80 2.61
N ILE A 732 -26.60 15.33 2.14
CA ILE A 732 -27.28 15.86 0.95
C ILE A 732 -28.60 16.44 1.41
N THR A 733 -28.91 17.68 1.02
CA THR A 733 -30.18 18.36 1.37
C THR A 733 -30.84 18.89 0.12
N GLU A 734 -32.11 18.57 -0.08
CA GLU A 734 -32.97 19.16 -1.10
C GLU A 734 -33.66 20.41 -0.56
N TYR A 735 -33.80 21.38 -1.42
CA TYR A 735 -34.64 22.58 -1.13
C TYR A 735 -35.60 22.81 -2.27
N GLY A 736 -36.85 22.98 -1.89
CA GLY A 736 -37.92 23.32 -2.82
C GLY A 736 -38.01 24.80 -3.15
N LYS A 737 -39.09 25.17 -3.81
CA LYS A 737 -39.42 26.54 -4.14
C LYS A 737 -39.45 27.41 -2.88
N ASN A 738 -38.95 28.63 -2.98
CA ASN A 738 -38.83 29.58 -1.87
C ASN A 738 -37.82 29.18 -0.79
N ASN A 739 -36.84 28.33 -1.15
CA ASN A 739 -35.77 27.92 -0.24
C ASN A 739 -36.28 27.12 1.00
N SER A 740 -37.44 26.48 0.88
CA SER A 740 -37.94 25.58 1.93
C SER A 740 -37.10 24.32 1.96
N GLU A 741 -36.61 23.94 3.14
CA GLU A 741 -35.86 22.70 3.32
C GLU A 741 -36.80 21.50 3.09
N GLY A 742 -36.38 20.63 2.19
CA GLY A 742 -37.07 19.40 1.83
C GLY A 742 -36.50 18.20 2.56
N ASN A 743 -36.26 17.13 1.81
CA ASN A 743 -35.63 15.93 2.33
C ASN A 743 -34.14 16.12 2.49
N TYR A 744 -33.56 15.37 3.44
CA TYR A 744 -32.12 15.25 3.56
C TYR A 744 -31.72 13.81 3.91
N ILE A 745 -30.48 13.47 3.58
CA ILE A 745 -29.80 12.25 4.00
C ILE A 745 -28.50 12.64 4.66
N ASN A 746 -28.26 12.07 5.85
CA ASN A 746 -26.94 12.04 6.47
C ASN A 746 -26.23 10.78 6.06
N ILE A 747 -24.92 10.87 5.80
CA ILE A 747 -24.07 9.77 5.37
C ILE A 747 -22.91 9.66 6.34
N THR A 748 -22.69 8.45 6.86
CA THR A 748 -21.60 8.16 7.79
C THR A 748 -20.75 7.03 7.20
N TYR A 749 -19.47 7.27 7.06
CA TYR A 749 -18.49 6.28 6.56
C TYR A 749 -17.69 5.73 7.73
N SER A 750 -17.48 4.41 7.77
CA SER A 750 -16.74 3.72 8.81
C SER A 750 -15.53 2.98 8.22
N ASN A 751 -14.50 2.77 9.03
CA ASN A 751 -13.26 2.11 8.60
C ASN A 751 -13.40 0.60 8.40
N ASP A 752 -14.51 0.01 8.82
CA ASP A 752 -14.89 -1.38 8.60
C ASP A 752 -15.58 -1.60 7.23
N ASN A 753 -15.38 -0.68 6.28
CA ASN A 753 -16.00 -0.69 4.96
C ASN A 753 -17.54 -0.68 5.02
N THR A 754 -18.12 0.03 5.99
CA THR A 754 -19.57 0.26 6.05
C THR A 754 -19.93 1.72 5.83
N THR A 755 -21.05 1.94 5.15
CA THR A 755 -21.62 3.27 4.98
C THR A 755 -23.08 3.26 5.41
N VAL A 756 -23.43 4.17 6.31
CA VAL A 756 -24.77 4.31 6.83
C VAL A 756 -25.44 5.55 6.25
N PHE A 757 -26.57 5.35 5.59
CA PHE A 757 -27.45 6.40 5.12
C PHE A 757 -28.62 6.54 6.11
N GLU A 758 -28.80 7.73 6.66
CA GLU A 758 -29.90 8.06 7.57
C GLU A 758 -30.77 9.13 6.95
N ASP A 759 -32.05 8.80 6.74
CA ASP A 759 -33.03 9.74 6.18
C ASP A 759 -33.54 10.76 7.23
N ARG A 760 -34.35 11.70 6.80
CA ARG A 760 -34.94 12.72 7.64
C ARG A 760 -35.77 12.17 8.82
N ASN A 761 -36.27 10.95 8.72
CA ASN A 761 -37.08 10.29 9.75
C ASN A 761 -36.23 9.46 10.71
N GLY A 762 -34.91 9.44 10.53
CA GLY A 762 -33.97 8.61 11.32
C GLY A 762 -33.93 7.16 10.87
N LEU A 763 -34.48 6.81 9.71
CA LEU A 763 -34.41 5.47 9.15
C LEU A 763 -33.02 5.26 8.55
N LYS A 764 -32.37 4.16 8.95
CA LYS A 764 -30.99 3.84 8.57
C LYS A 764 -30.96 2.69 7.58
N THR A 765 -30.15 2.85 6.55
CA THR A 765 -29.76 1.78 5.64
C THR A 765 -28.25 1.65 5.67
N THR A 766 -27.74 0.45 5.93
CA THR A 766 -26.31 0.18 6.04
C THR A 766 -25.84 -0.61 4.82
N TYR A 767 -24.84 -0.10 4.16
CA TYR A 767 -24.13 -0.73 3.06
C TYR A 767 -22.80 -1.28 3.57
N THR A 768 -22.48 -2.51 3.21
CA THR A 768 -21.21 -3.15 3.55
C THR A 768 -20.47 -3.49 2.27
N PHE A 769 -19.20 -3.16 2.22
CA PHE A 769 -18.34 -3.34 1.05
C PHE A 769 -17.18 -4.29 1.37
N ASP A 770 -16.62 -4.89 0.33
CA ASP A 770 -15.30 -5.51 0.43
C ASP A 770 -14.19 -4.43 0.49
N ASN A 771 -12.95 -4.86 0.60
CA ASN A 771 -11.82 -3.94 0.66
C ASN A 771 -11.56 -3.18 -0.67
N LYS A 772 -12.15 -3.62 -1.78
CA LYS A 772 -12.06 -2.98 -3.10
C LYS A 772 -13.27 -2.07 -3.39
N GLY A 773 -14.20 -1.95 -2.45
CA GLY A 773 -15.40 -1.11 -2.58
C GLY A 773 -16.57 -1.77 -3.30
N VAL A 774 -16.49 -3.08 -3.60
CA VAL A 774 -17.61 -3.82 -4.16
C VAL A 774 -18.68 -4.03 -3.10
N LEU A 775 -19.92 -3.72 -3.44
CA LEU A 775 -21.06 -3.85 -2.52
C LEU A 775 -21.34 -5.32 -2.18
N MET A 776 -21.19 -5.66 -0.90
CA MET A 776 -21.41 -7.01 -0.38
C MET A 776 -22.81 -7.22 0.17
N SER A 777 -23.35 -6.23 0.89
CA SER A 777 -24.68 -6.34 1.47
C SER A 777 -25.32 -4.98 1.74
N VAL A 778 -26.65 -4.97 1.80
CA VAL A 778 -27.46 -3.83 2.21
C VAL A 778 -28.43 -4.27 3.30
N LEU A 779 -28.32 -3.67 4.49
CA LEU A 779 -29.26 -3.82 5.58
C LEU A 779 -30.18 -2.61 5.62
N ASN A 780 -31.44 -2.76 5.27
CA ASN A 780 -32.39 -1.67 5.28
C ASN A 780 -33.00 -1.40 6.68
N ALA A 781 -33.69 -0.28 6.82
CA ALA A 781 -34.30 0.15 8.07
C ALA A 781 -35.35 -0.82 8.65
N ASN A 782 -35.87 -1.73 7.86
CA ASN A 782 -36.84 -2.75 8.30
C ASN A 782 -36.18 -4.04 8.75
N GLY A 783 -34.82 -4.09 8.79
CA GLY A 783 -34.06 -5.29 9.16
C GLY A 783 -33.96 -6.32 8.03
N TYR A 784 -34.33 -5.96 6.79
CA TYR A 784 -34.09 -6.81 5.63
C TYR A 784 -32.64 -6.71 5.20
N LEU A 785 -31.97 -7.86 5.13
CA LEU A 785 -30.60 -7.97 4.64
C LEU A 785 -30.63 -8.53 3.21
N GLU A 786 -30.17 -7.73 2.27
CA GLU A 786 -29.86 -8.16 0.92
C GLU A 786 -28.34 -8.38 0.84
N SER A 787 -27.91 -9.59 0.50
CA SER A 787 -26.49 -9.91 0.38
C SER A 787 -26.15 -10.40 -1.02
N ASN A 788 -25.02 -9.93 -1.52
CA ASN A 788 -24.43 -10.38 -2.80
C ASN A 788 -23.54 -11.61 -2.63
N HIS A 789 -23.52 -12.22 -1.45
CA HIS A 789 -22.60 -13.31 -1.17
C HIS A 789 -23.08 -14.61 -1.78
N SER A 790 -22.58 -14.95 -2.95
CA SER A 790 -22.59 -16.32 -3.47
C SER A 790 -21.38 -17.08 -2.94
N SER A 791 -21.45 -17.55 -1.69
CA SER A 791 -20.51 -18.55 -1.22
C SER A 791 -20.69 -19.84 -2.03
N GLY A 792 -19.95 -20.00 -3.14
CA GLY A 792 -19.91 -21.27 -3.84
C GLY A 792 -19.88 -21.23 -5.36
N LEU A 793 -19.88 -20.10 -6.02
CA LEU A 793 -19.70 -20.05 -7.47
C LEU A 793 -18.26 -19.64 -7.80
N GLN A 794 -17.37 -20.62 -7.72
CA GLN A 794 -16.12 -20.58 -8.47
C GLN A 794 -16.45 -20.55 -9.95
N ASN A 795 -15.92 -19.54 -10.65
CA ASN A 795 -15.76 -19.52 -12.11
C ASN A 795 -17.00 -19.81 -12.95
N THR A 796 -17.91 -18.86 -13.06
CA THR A 796 -18.70 -18.75 -14.27
C THR A 796 -18.69 -17.29 -14.72
N SER A 797 -18.36 -17.09 -16.00
CA SER A 797 -18.41 -15.84 -16.75
C SER A 797 -19.79 -15.15 -16.79
N GLY A 798 -20.69 -15.50 -15.88
CA GLY A 798 -22.02 -14.95 -15.69
C GLY A 798 -22.21 -14.13 -14.42
N ALA A 799 -21.26 -14.14 -13.46
CA ALA A 799 -21.37 -13.39 -12.21
C ALA A 799 -21.32 -11.87 -12.44
N ASP A 800 -20.51 -11.42 -13.40
CA ASP A 800 -20.39 -10.02 -13.76
C ASP A 800 -21.68 -9.39 -14.25
N SER A 801 -22.53 -10.15 -14.94
CA SER A 801 -23.82 -9.63 -15.43
C SER A 801 -24.85 -9.48 -14.31
N PHE A 802 -24.75 -10.28 -13.24
CA PHE A 802 -25.67 -10.22 -12.11
C PHE A 802 -25.31 -9.07 -11.16
N THR A 803 -24.03 -8.88 -10.90
CA THR A 803 -23.52 -7.75 -10.13
C THR A 803 -23.84 -6.42 -10.82
N LYS A 804 -23.66 -6.33 -12.14
CA LYS A 804 -24.05 -5.15 -12.94
C LYS A 804 -25.53 -4.83 -12.86
N ASN A 805 -26.41 -5.82 -12.81
CA ASN A 805 -27.85 -5.59 -12.75
C ASN A 805 -28.32 -5.12 -11.36
N ILE A 806 -27.66 -5.52 -10.28
CA ILE A 806 -27.96 -5.03 -8.93
C ILE A 806 -27.41 -3.61 -8.73
N LEU A 807 -26.23 -3.32 -9.26
CA LEU A 807 -25.62 -1.99 -9.20
C LEU A 807 -26.27 -0.99 -10.15
N ALA A 808 -26.96 -1.46 -11.22
CA ALA A 808 -27.69 -0.61 -12.15
C ALA A 808 -29.08 -0.19 -11.66
N GLU A 809 -29.64 -0.82 -10.62
CA GLU A 809 -30.79 -0.29 -9.89
C GLU A 809 -30.29 0.81 -8.94
N SER A 810 -29.93 1.97 -9.50
CA SER A 810 -29.73 3.19 -8.74
C SER A 810 -30.97 3.46 -7.94
N TYR A 811 -30.86 3.44 -6.61
CA TYR A 811 -31.92 3.95 -5.74
C TYR A 811 -32.03 5.45 -6.02
N GLU A 812 -33.05 5.85 -6.80
CA GLU A 812 -33.29 7.26 -6.97
C GLU A 812 -33.73 7.85 -5.64
N PHE A 813 -33.07 8.91 -5.19
CA PHE A 813 -33.39 9.68 -4.00
C PHE A 813 -34.84 10.21 -4.04
N SER A 814 -35.39 10.41 -5.25
CA SER A 814 -36.74 10.80 -5.52
C SER A 814 -37.81 9.79 -5.09
N THR A 815 -37.45 8.53 -4.80
CA THR A 815 -38.41 7.52 -4.35
C THR A 815 -38.54 7.43 -2.84
N ILE A 816 -37.63 8.06 -2.08
CA ILE A 816 -37.72 8.18 -0.63
C ILE A 816 -38.58 9.40 -0.32
N GLY A 817 -39.90 9.22 -0.39
CA GLY A 817 -40.89 10.21 0.09
C GLY A 817 -41.27 11.32 -0.87
N THR A 818 -41.50 11.02 -2.13
CA THR A 818 -42.28 11.96 -2.99
C THR A 818 -43.72 11.98 -2.55
N ASN A 819 -44.04 12.92 -1.69
CA ASN A 819 -45.38 13.51 -1.80
C ASN A 819 -45.41 14.27 -3.12
N LYS A 820 -46.21 13.77 -4.07
CA LYS A 820 -46.56 14.48 -5.29
C LYS A 820 -47.05 15.88 -4.95
N TYR A 821 -46.37 16.89 -5.43
CA TYR A 821 -46.91 18.20 -5.69
C TYR A 821 -46.72 18.52 -7.17
#